data_0f5fcead30480c9bb05af8ad78151050
#
_entry.id   0f5fcead30480c9bb05af8ad78151050
#
_cell.length_a   1.000
_cell.length_b   1.000
_cell.length_c   1.000
_cell.angle_alpha   90.00
_cell.angle_beta   90.00
_cell.angle_gamma   90.00
#
_symmetry.space_group_name_H-M   'P 1'
#
loop_
_entity.id
_entity.type
_entity.pdbx_description
1 polymer ?
#
loop_
_entity_poly.entity_id
_entity_poly.type
_entity_poly.pdbx_seq_one_letter_code
_entity_poly.pdbx_strand_id
1 'polypeptide(L)'
;MKKRYLLSILSLGLLLVSCNSNTSSSSSPSSSSNISISSNISTSSSSTSSKSIAKYTITWNVDGVLKEEVYNEGEIPSYNYSLAKEADKTYTYTFTGWDKEIAPVKENITYTAIYSKQYIDYTITWVTYSGTTTESYHYGDVPEYKGDTSKPQDAQYTYTFTGWDKEISEVTGDSTYTATYKETLNKYKIIFEVDGKTEEVEYYYGELPTYDKVPQKSSTAEFHYVFKGWDKEFSKVTESTTYVAQFEELKNQYKVTWIVGDNKFEEDYYYGELPSFKNEINKEDTPKYHYTFKGWDKNIENVTEDVTYTAQYDETIRKYNVNFYNETGDTLLFSKEFEYDVIPEFSEDIPLKSQTDAYTYTFKGWTDNINIYDSTLPKVVGETNYYATFSSTARQYPVEIECLDLNGNSLKETTYIQKGFNESYKIEAPEIEGKAANVDYIYGKTTSNENKVTFIYSDLDIYDGTSVSSSLSGEGTEENPYLIQSGNDLAYLRKEINDSGNYFSGCYFKLTKSIDLSNVSNFVIGKSGTTSLMGYLDGNNCSIRNLNISGTTVGLGLFCALSAGGTISNLSVYGTVVGKTYTGGIAGRNLGTIINCHNFANVSHSGGNGAGGIAGGNTGSIINCYNYGEIKTTDKKEKIGGITGLGETNSKIENCINYGSVTGYINAGGIVGENQSKAIHVQNCINFGTISGTQRIGGIVANTASLIEKCINNGDVETTSTTDAYSGGIAGVISGTATLKTCINNGKISSTGRYVGGIAGANATKATPTIDGCTNNEIVISTSNGVGGILGGTLTGNVTIINNTNNAEISGNDKVGGIIGLLSNGTYSDNTNNGLVKSSSKESYDEIGSDTRA
;
A
#
# COMPACT_ATOMS: atom_id res chain seq x y z
N MET A 1 8.75 3.78 -11.62
CA MET A 1 8.76 2.59 -12.49
C MET A 1 7.74 1.60 -11.99
N LYS A 2 6.82 1.24 -12.88
CA LYS A 2 5.75 0.27 -12.59
C LYS A 2 6.33 -1.13 -12.41
N LYS A 3 5.81 -1.90 -11.45
CA LYS A 3 5.53 -3.32 -11.67
C LYS A 3 4.44 -3.82 -10.75
N ARG A 4 3.43 -4.28 -11.44
CA ARG A 4 2.35 -5.16 -10.99
C ARG A 4 2.92 -6.48 -10.47
N TYR A 5 2.29 -7.05 -9.47
CA TYR A 5 2.05 -8.49 -9.44
C TYR A 5 0.65 -8.77 -8.92
N LEU A 6 -0.02 -9.49 -9.74
CA LEU A 6 -1.24 -10.26 -9.61
C LEU A 6 -0.94 -11.53 -8.79
N LEU A 7 -1.87 -11.95 -7.96
CA LEU A 7 -2.29 -13.34 -7.74
C LEU A 7 -3.35 -13.30 -6.63
N SER A 8 -4.60 -13.50 -6.93
CA SER A 8 -5.34 -14.74 -7.15
C SER A 8 -5.25 -15.74 -6.00
N ILE A 9 -6.43 -16.15 -5.67
CA ILE A 9 -6.88 -17.51 -5.39
C ILE A 9 -7.56 -17.69 -4.05
N LEU A 10 -8.80 -18.01 -4.23
CA LEU A 10 -9.59 -19.17 -3.71
C LEU A 10 -9.75 -19.22 -2.19
N SER A 11 -10.81 -19.50 -1.69
CA SER A 11 -12.05 -20.19 -2.02
C SER A 11 -12.76 -20.59 -0.74
N LEU A 12 -14.01 -20.86 -0.90
CA LEU A 12 -14.81 -21.84 -0.14
C LEU A 12 -15.20 -21.45 1.29
N GLY A 13 -16.40 -21.39 1.49
CA GLY A 13 -17.40 -22.34 1.67
C GLY A 13 -18.49 -21.85 2.58
N LEU A 14 -19.60 -21.93 2.06
CA LEU A 14 -20.73 -22.80 2.41
C LEU A 14 -21.33 -22.57 3.79
N LEU A 15 -22.52 -22.38 3.78
CA LEU A 15 -23.71 -23.05 4.30
C LEU A 15 -24.66 -22.06 4.98
N LEU A 16 -25.76 -21.95 4.32
CA LEU A 16 -27.06 -22.59 4.57
C LEU A 16 -27.92 -21.99 5.67
N VAL A 17 -29.10 -21.88 5.25
CA VAL A 17 -30.40 -22.23 5.86
C VAL A 17 -31.07 -21.07 6.52
N SER A 18 -32.24 -20.78 6.33
CA SER A 18 -33.45 -21.32 5.72
C SER A 18 -34.61 -20.42 6.10
N CYS A 19 -35.57 -20.55 5.27
CA CYS A 19 -37.01 -20.69 5.61
C CYS A 19 -37.83 -19.52 6.07
N ASN A 20 -38.81 -19.46 5.29
CA ASN A 20 -40.27 -19.37 5.58
C ASN A 20 -40.84 -18.03 5.91
N SER A 21 -41.93 -17.70 5.48
CA SER A 21 -43.11 -18.36 4.90
C SER A 21 -44.19 -17.34 4.65
N ASN A 22 -45.00 -17.65 3.68
CA ASN A 22 -46.47 -17.36 3.73
C ASN A 22 -46.95 -15.89 3.77
N THR A 23 -47.87 -15.50 3.11
CA THR A 23 -49.12 -16.14 2.64
C THR A 23 -49.95 -15.18 1.80
N SER A 24 -50.58 -15.75 0.84
CA SER A 24 -51.99 -15.52 0.48
C SER A 24 -52.39 -14.12 0.05
N SER A 25 -53.15 -13.94 -0.87
CA SER A 25 -54.36 -14.58 -1.36
C SER A 25 -55.01 -13.75 -2.44
N SER A 26 -55.55 -14.46 -3.38
CA SER A 26 -56.90 -14.26 -3.95
C SER A 26 -57.17 -12.94 -4.67
N SER A 27 -57.65 -12.90 -5.82
CA SER A 27 -58.92 -13.47 -6.24
C SER A 27 -59.15 -13.22 -7.72
N SER A 28 -59.65 -14.18 -8.39
CA SER A 28 -60.45 -14.02 -9.59
C SER A 28 -61.79 -13.34 -9.21
N PRO A 29 -62.56 -12.88 -10.12
CA PRO A 29 -63.26 -13.76 -11.05
C PRO A 29 -63.65 -13.22 -12.42
N SER A 30 -63.78 -14.11 -13.33
CA SER A 30 -64.92 -14.42 -14.17
C SER A 30 -65.68 -13.29 -14.90
N SER A 31 -65.94 -13.48 -16.14
CA SER A 31 -67.18 -13.94 -16.69
C SER A 31 -67.17 -13.92 -18.19
N SER A 32 -67.27 -14.99 -18.82
CA SER A 32 -68.43 -15.55 -19.49
C SER A 32 -69.26 -14.61 -20.36
N SER A 33 -69.27 -14.93 -21.56
CA SER A 33 -70.59 -15.13 -22.22
C SER A 33 -70.47 -15.88 -23.49
N ASN A 34 -71.13 -17.03 -23.43
CA ASN A 34 -71.59 -17.80 -24.55
C ASN A 34 -72.53 -16.97 -25.44
N ILE A 35 -72.47 -17.18 -26.69
CA ILE A 35 -73.71 -17.30 -27.48
C ILE A 35 -73.51 -18.42 -28.51
N SER A 36 -74.25 -19.44 -28.30
CA SER A 36 -74.60 -20.47 -29.25
C SER A 36 -75.72 -19.91 -30.14
N ILE A 37 -75.66 -20.19 -31.40
CA ILE A 37 -76.89 -20.29 -32.17
C ILE A 37 -76.70 -21.50 -33.09
N SER A 38 -77.50 -22.50 -32.76
CA SER A 38 -77.88 -23.59 -33.68
C SER A 38 -78.89 -23.07 -34.68
N SER A 39 -78.80 -23.56 -35.86
CA SER A 39 -80.00 -23.80 -36.66
C SER A 39 -79.80 -24.99 -37.60
N ASN A 40 -80.51 -25.95 -37.28
CA ASN A 40 -80.85 -27.04 -38.21
C ASN A 40 -81.50 -26.53 -39.45
N ILE A 41 -81.45 -27.33 -40.53
CA ILE A 41 -82.55 -27.84 -41.30
C ILE A 41 -81.94 -28.73 -42.43
N SER A 42 -82.11 -29.96 -42.29
CA SER A 42 -82.98 -30.97 -42.91
C SER A 42 -82.92 -31.13 -44.45
N THR A 43 -82.46 -32.28 -44.75
CA THR A 43 -82.98 -33.22 -45.73
C THR A 43 -83.33 -32.83 -47.21
N SER A 44 -82.66 -33.48 -48.06
CA SER A 44 -83.43 -34.37 -48.93
C SER A 44 -82.54 -35.34 -49.65
N SER A 45 -82.94 -36.54 -49.62
CA SER A 45 -82.41 -37.70 -50.18
C SER A 45 -82.56 -37.63 -51.72
N SER A 46 -81.51 -38.08 -52.45
CA SER A 46 -81.69 -38.80 -53.64
C SER A 46 -80.58 -39.81 -53.84
N SER A 47 -80.98 -40.99 -53.88
CA SER A 47 -80.17 -42.18 -54.16
C SER A 47 -79.59 -42.09 -55.52
N THR A 48 -78.29 -42.40 -55.66
CA THR A 48 -77.82 -43.23 -56.80
C THR A 48 -76.41 -43.78 -56.49
N SER A 49 -76.38 -45.07 -56.58
CA SER A 49 -75.29 -46.02 -56.85
C SER A 49 -73.89 -45.74 -56.35
N SER A 50 -73.58 -46.61 -55.44
CA SER A 50 -72.26 -46.87 -54.92
C SER A 50 -71.17 -47.16 -55.91
N LYS A 51 -70.17 -46.32 -55.92
CA LYS A 51 -68.83 -46.72 -56.25
C LYS A 51 -68.04 -46.60 -54.90
N SER A 52 -67.61 -47.74 -54.44
CA SER A 52 -66.82 -47.75 -53.18
C SER A 52 -65.56 -46.94 -53.44
N ILE A 53 -65.55 -45.76 -52.85
CA ILE A 53 -64.36 -44.94 -52.83
C ILE A 53 -63.47 -45.55 -51.78
N ALA A 54 -62.26 -45.86 -52.11
CA ALA A 54 -61.29 -46.31 -51.06
C ALA A 54 -61.14 -45.20 -49.93
N LYS A 55 -61.08 -45.71 -48.75
CA LYS A 55 -60.92 -44.81 -47.55
C LYS A 55 -59.56 -45.05 -46.93
N TYR A 56 -58.92 -43.92 -46.57
CA TYR A 56 -57.63 -43.89 -45.89
C TYR A 56 -57.71 -43.17 -44.58
N THR A 57 -56.88 -43.64 -43.63
CA THR A 57 -56.77 -43.03 -42.32
C THR A 57 -55.66 -41.99 -42.33
N ILE A 58 -56.03 -40.81 -41.96
CA ILE A 58 -55.08 -39.72 -41.73
C ILE A 58 -54.87 -39.63 -40.18
N THR A 59 -53.60 -39.70 -39.83
CA THR A 59 -53.22 -39.56 -38.41
C THR A 59 -52.54 -38.19 -38.21
N TRP A 60 -53.09 -37.38 -37.35
CA TRP A 60 -52.53 -36.12 -36.96
C TRP A 60 -51.77 -36.28 -35.64
N ASN A 61 -50.51 -35.92 -35.61
CA ASN A 61 -49.66 -35.94 -34.41
C ASN A 61 -49.38 -34.49 -34.01
N VAL A 62 -49.97 -34.07 -32.89
CA VAL A 62 -49.78 -32.74 -32.35
C VAL A 62 -49.19 -32.88 -30.94
N ASP A 63 -47.93 -32.54 -30.80
CA ASP A 63 -47.15 -32.63 -29.57
C ASP A 63 -47.23 -34.03 -28.93
N GLY A 64 -47.18 -35.07 -29.72
CA GLY A 64 -47.23 -36.42 -29.29
C GLY A 64 -48.65 -36.99 -29.12
N VAL A 65 -49.68 -36.19 -29.28
CA VAL A 65 -51.08 -36.62 -29.22
C VAL A 65 -51.54 -36.98 -30.62
N LEU A 66 -51.89 -38.22 -30.82
CA LEU A 66 -52.35 -38.75 -32.12
C LEU A 66 -53.88 -38.66 -32.23
N LYS A 67 -54.35 -38.15 -33.36
CA LYS A 67 -55.75 -38.18 -33.75
C LYS A 67 -55.87 -38.75 -35.14
N GLU A 68 -56.79 -39.71 -35.30
CA GLU A 68 -57.05 -40.41 -36.55
C GLU A 68 -58.40 -40.04 -37.09
N GLU A 69 -58.43 -39.76 -38.36
CA GLU A 69 -59.63 -39.41 -39.13
C GLU A 69 -59.61 -40.16 -40.45
N VAL A 70 -60.77 -40.57 -40.92
CA VAL A 70 -60.88 -41.35 -42.14
C VAL A 70 -61.43 -40.48 -43.26
N TYR A 71 -60.71 -40.39 -44.37
CA TYR A 71 -61.06 -39.60 -45.56
C TYR A 71 -61.21 -40.53 -46.71
N ASN A 72 -62.04 -40.15 -47.70
CA ASN A 72 -62.17 -40.90 -48.96
C ASN A 72 -61.01 -40.52 -49.86
N GLU A 73 -60.63 -41.42 -50.76
CA GLU A 73 -59.59 -41.20 -51.79
C GLU A 73 -59.87 -39.88 -52.53
N GLY A 74 -58.87 -38.98 -52.57
CA GLY A 74 -58.98 -37.74 -53.33
C GLY A 74 -59.48 -36.58 -52.49
N GLU A 75 -59.95 -36.79 -51.25
CA GLU A 75 -60.28 -35.71 -50.28
C GLU A 75 -59.02 -35.10 -49.74
N ILE A 76 -59.05 -33.79 -49.45
CA ILE A 76 -57.97 -33.06 -48.81
C ILE A 76 -58.24 -33.03 -47.31
N PRO A 77 -57.44 -33.67 -46.48
CA PRO A 77 -57.68 -33.70 -45.03
C PRO A 77 -57.35 -32.33 -44.40
N SER A 78 -58.10 -32.01 -43.35
CA SER A 78 -57.88 -30.78 -42.59
C SER A 78 -57.94 -31.07 -41.10
N TYR A 79 -57.04 -30.41 -40.38
CA TYR A 79 -56.97 -30.54 -38.90
C TYR A 79 -57.75 -29.43 -38.24
N ASN A 80 -58.81 -29.74 -37.51
CA ASN A 80 -59.78 -28.78 -37.00
C ASN A 80 -59.77 -28.71 -35.44
N TYR A 81 -58.66 -29.09 -34.84
CA TYR A 81 -58.49 -29.05 -33.38
C TYR A 81 -57.41 -28.10 -32.94
N SER A 82 -57.25 -27.89 -31.63
CA SER A 82 -56.26 -27.00 -31.10
C SER A 82 -54.83 -27.44 -31.46
N LEU A 83 -54.03 -26.50 -31.88
CA LEU A 83 -52.60 -26.68 -32.13
C LEU A 83 -51.72 -25.95 -31.11
N ALA A 84 -52.30 -25.63 -29.93
CA ALA A 84 -51.56 -24.95 -28.90
C ALA A 84 -50.67 -25.91 -28.09
N LYS A 85 -49.48 -25.50 -27.86
CA LYS A 85 -48.50 -26.11 -26.96
C LYS A 85 -48.18 -25.18 -25.80
N GLU A 86 -48.18 -25.69 -24.57
CA GLU A 86 -47.94 -24.90 -23.39
C GLU A 86 -46.49 -24.35 -23.33
N ALA A 87 -46.32 -23.16 -22.77
CA ALA A 87 -45.06 -22.55 -22.55
C ALA A 87 -44.33 -23.13 -21.35
N ASP A 88 -43.03 -23.30 -21.41
CA ASP A 88 -42.17 -23.53 -20.23
C ASP A 88 -41.57 -22.20 -19.72
N LYS A 89 -40.63 -22.26 -18.81
CA LYS A 89 -40.01 -21.04 -18.25
C LYS A 89 -39.17 -20.27 -19.26
N THR A 90 -38.77 -20.88 -20.33
CA THR A 90 -37.84 -20.37 -21.31
C THR A 90 -38.49 -20.05 -22.65
N TYR A 91 -39.51 -20.82 -23.01
CA TYR A 91 -40.10 -20.72 -24.34
C TYR A 91 -41.63 -20.74 -24.34
N THR A 92 -42.17 -19.93 -25.23
CA THR A 92 -43.50 -20.13 -25.77
C THR A 92 -43.40 -20.85 -27.12
N TYR A 93 -44.45 -21.53 -27.49
CA TYR A 93 -44.44 -22.36 -28.67
C TYR A 93 -45.57 -21.97 -29.61
N THR A 94 -45.25 -21.82 -30.91
CA THR A 94 -46.23 -21.48 -31.94
C THR A 94 -46.20 -22.53 -33.06
N PHE A 95 -47.33 -23.02 -33.38
CA PHE A 95 -47.44 -23.95 -34.50
C PHE A 95 -47.03 -23.29 -35.80
N THR A 96 -46.18 -23.92 -36.58
CA THR A 96 -45.66 -23.39 -37.85
C THR A 96 -46.08 -24.14 -39.09
N GLY A 97 -46.57 -25.31 -38.88
CA GLY A 97 -47.01 -26.12 -40.05
C GLY A 97 -46.93 -27.60 -39.75
N TRP A 98 -47.19 -28.39 -40.74
CA TRP A 98 -47.09 -29.84 -40.72
C TRP A 98 -45.76 -30.29 -41.36
N ASP A 99 -45.28 -31.45 -40.97
CA ASP A 99 -44.03 -32.04 -41.51
C ASP A 99 -44.13 -32.44 -43.01
N LYS A 100 -45.33 -32.40 -43.52
CA LYS A 100 -45.62 -32.74 -44.93
C LYS A 100 -46.69 -31.82 -45.42
N GLU A 101 -46.65 -31.55 -46.74
CA GLU A 101 -47.73 -30.80 -47.39
C GLU A 101 -49.03 -31.62 -47.42
N ILE A 102 -50.12 -30.97 -47.04
CA ILE A 102 -51.44 -31.63 -47.05
C ILE A 102 -51.95 -31.75 -48.50
N ALA A 103 -52.05 -32.97 -48.92
CA ALA A 103 -52.43 -33.30 -50.25
C ALA A 103 -53.68 -34.24 -50.34
N PRO A 104 -54.36 -34.34 -51.46
CA PRO A 104 -55.48 -35.28 -51.58
C PRO A 104 -55.07 -36.69 -51.23
N VAL A 105 -55.85 -37.30 -50.32
CA VAL A 105 -55.57 -38.62 -49.77
C VAL A 105 -55.51 -39.74 -50.80
N LYS A 106 -54.44 -40.49 -50.81
CA LYS A 106 -54.22 -41.65 -51.66
C LYS A 106 -53.74 -42.88 -50.85
N GLU A 107 -53.35 -42.67 -49.65
CA GLU A 107 -52.88 -43.72 -48.77
C GLU A 107 -53.03 -43.23 -47.29
N ASN A 108 -52.81 -44.11 -46.28
CA ASN A 108 -52.72 -43.72 -44.93
C ASN A 108 -51.49 -42.87 -44.69
N ILE A 109 -51.65 -41.71 -44.12
CA ILE A 109 -50.54 -40.78 -43.89
C ILE A 109 -50.64 -40.16 -42.50
N THR A 110 -49.51 -39.94 -41.90
CA THR A 110 -49.40 -39.18 -40.63
C THR A 110 -48.79 -37.83 -40.89
N TYR A 111 -49.44 -36.79 -40.43
CA TYR A 111 -48.95 -35.42 -40.37
C TYR A 111 -48.54 -35.08 -38.95
N THR A 112 -47.33 -34.57 -38.76
CA THR A 112 -46.82 -34.14 -37.46
C THR A 112 -46.72 -32.63 -37.38
N ALA A 113 -47.27 -32.07 -36.36
CA ALA A 113 -47.23 -30.63 -36.16
C ALA A 113 -45.81 -30.16 -35.80
N ILE A 114 -45.35 -29.13 -36.52
CA ILE A 114 -44.07 -28.50 -36.25
C ILE A 114 -44.33 -27.18 -35.52
N TYR A 115 -43.53 -26.94 -34.51
CA TYR A 115 -43.62 -25.74 -33.71
C TYR A 115 -42.33 -24.95 -33.80
N SER A 116 -42.48 -23.66 -33.99
CA SER A 116 -41.43 -22.71 -33.65
C SER A 116 -41.53 -22.38 -32.17
N LYS A 117 -40.43 -22.24 -31.56
CA LYS A 117 -40.33 -21.81 -30.14
C LYS A 117 -39.85 -20.38 -30.07
N GLN A 118 -40.43 -19.64 -29.21
CA GLN A 118 -40.03 -18.27 -28.93
C GLN A 118 -39.72 -18.13 -27.45
N TYR A 119 -38.68 -17.42 -27.13
CA TYR A 119 -38.26 -17.18 -25.78
C TYR A 119 -39.30 -16.34 -25.00
N ILE A 120 -39.35 -16.57 -23.71
CA ILE A 120 -40.09 -15.70 -22.78
C ILE A 120 -39.13 -14.62 -22.34
N ASP A 121 -39.57 -13.40 -22.48
CA ASP A 121 -38.78 -12.22 -22.19
C ASP A 121 -39.09 -11.68 -20.79
N TYR A 122 -38.03 -11.35 -20.06
CA TYR A 122 -38.07 -10.58 -18.83
C TYR A 122 -37.58 -9.17 -19.11
N THR A 123 -38.14 -8.23 -18.39
CA THR A 123 -37.85 -6.83 -18.58
C THR A 123 -36.71 -6.36 -17.67
N ILE A 124 -35.61 -5.98 -18.27
CA ILE A 124 -34.58 -5.24 -17.58
C ILE A 124 -34.77 -3.75 -17.84
N THR A 125 -34.83 -3.00 -16.78
CA THR A 125 -35.01 -1.54 -16.84
C THR A 125 -33.70 -0.84 -16.56
N TRP A 126 -33.27 -0.02 -17.47
CA TRP A 126 -32.09 0.83 -17.32
C TRP A 126 -32.53 2.27 -17.14
N VAL A 127 -32.06 2.89 -16.09
CA VAL A 127 -32.34 4.30 -15.77
C VAL A 127 -31.06 5.09 -15.99
N THR A 128 -31.09 5.96 -16.96
CA THR A 128 -29.99 6.89 -17.25
C THR A 128 -30.47 8.33 -17.11
N TYR A 129 -29.61 9.28 -17.32
CA TYR A 129 -30.00 10.68 -17.33
C TYR A 129 -31.05 10.98 -18.41
N SER A 130 -30.95 10.37 -19.56
CA SER A 130 -31.86 10.54 -20.70
C SER A 130 -33.21 9.89 -20.51
N GLY A 131 -33.38 9.13 -19.46
CA GLY A 131 -34.64 8.47 -19.16
C GLY A 131 -34.48 6.99 -18.82
N THR A 132 -35.59 6.34 -18.88
CA THR A 132 -35.66 4.90 -18.57
C THR A 132 -35.89 4.13 -19.86
N THR A 133 -35.08 3.12 -20.06
CA THR A 133 -35.26 2.16 -21.17
C THR A 133 -35.43 0.75 -20.61
N THR A 134 -36.20 -0.02 -21.33
CA THR A 134 -36.43 -1.41 -20.97
C THR A 134 -36.00 -2.31 -22.11
N GLU A 135 -35.38 -3.41 -21.77
CA GLU A 135 -34.96 -4.44 -22.72
C GLU A 135 -35.44 -5.78 -22.23
N SER A 136 -35.74 -6.62 -23.18
CA SER A 136 -36.21 -7.96 -22.90
C SER A 136 -35.06 -8.94 -23.00
N TYR A 137 -34.92 -9.79 -22.00
CA TYR A 137 -33.94 -10.84 -21.89
C TYR A 137 -34.60 -12.17 -21.55
N HIS A 138 -33.96 -13.23 -21.90
CA HIS A 138 -34.43 -14.56 -21.56
C HIS A 138 -33.94 -14.98 -20.15
N TYR A 139 -34.61 -15.92 -19.58
CA TYR A 139 -34.19 -16.48 -18.30
C TYR A 139 -32.77 -17.03 -18.36
N GLY A 140 -31.90 -16.59 -17.46
CA GLY A 140 -30.48 -17.00 -17.39
C GLY A 140 -29.54 -16.15 -18.25
N ASP A 141 -30.04 -15.22 -19.03
CA ASP A 141 -29.18 -14.26 -19.72
C ASP A 141 -28.53 -13.29 -18.74
N VAL A 142 -27.37 -12.80 -19.08
CA VAL A 142 -26.76 -11.68 -18.34
C VAL A 142 -27.05 -10.41 -19.14
N PRO A 143 -27.82 -9.47 -18.61
CA PRO A 143 -28.19 -8.29 -19.37
C PRO A 143 -26.99 -7.37 -19.55
N GLU A 144 -26.88 -6.80 -20.70
CA GLU A 144 -25.88 -5.81 -21.04
C GLU A 144 -26.58 -4.57 -21.60
N TYR A 145 -26.40 -3.47 -20.95
CA TYR A 145 -26.94 -2.23 -21.48
C TYR A 145 -26.15 -1.75 -22.68
N LYS A 146 -26.81 -1.69 -23.82
CA LYS A 146 -26.24 -1.24 -25.10
C LYS A 146 -26.74 0.15 -25.51
N GLY A 147 -27.57 0.72 -24.69
CA GLY A 147 -28.10 2.05 -24.89
C GLY A 147 -27.13 3.15 -24.44
N ASP A 148 -27.60 4.36 -24.62
CA ASP A 148 -26.83 5.53 -24.25
C ASP A 148 -26.90 5.75 -22.74
N THR A 149 -25.73 5.69 -22.09
CA THR A 149 -25.56 6.04 -20.70
C THR A 149 -25.12 7.48 -20.54
N SER A 150 -25.15 8.25 -21.59
CA SER A 150 -24.68 9.62 -21.53
C SER A 150 -25.62 10.50 -20.71
N LYS A 151 -25.07 11.38 -19.93
CA LYS A 151 -25.77 12.52 -19.36
C LYS A 151 -25.41 13.75 -20.19
N PRO A 152 -26.40 14.51 -20.66
CA PRO A 152 -26.14 15.71 -21.42
C PRO A 152 -25.19 16.64 -20.69
N GLN A 153 -24.22 17.09 -21.37
CA GLN A 153 -23.33 18.15 -20.90
C GLN A 153 -24.10 19.48 -20.85
N ASP A 154 -23.73 20.32 -19.91
CA ASP A 154 -24.05 21.73 -19.95
C ASP A 154 -22.92 22.55 -20.59
N ALA A 155 -23.00 23.82 -20.57
CA ALA A 155 -21.96 24.66 -21.15
C ALA A 155 -20.61 24.51 -20.43
N GLN A 156 -20.57 24.05 -19.19
CA GLN A 156 -19.36 23.98 -18.39
C GLN A 156 -18.86 22.57 -18.21
N TYR A 157 -19.71 21.59 -18.10
CA TYR A 157 -19.32 20.22 -17.75
C TYR A 157 -19.89 19.15 -18.68
N THR A 158 -19.07 18.16 -18.93
CA THR A 158 -19.44 16.86 -19.49
C THR A 158 -19.49 15.83 -18.37
N TYR A 159 -20.41 14.95 -18.49
CA TYR A 159 -20.68 13.92 -17.51
C TYR A 159 -20.27 12.55 -18.08
N THR A 160 -19.43 11.83 -17.37
CA THR A 160 -19.01 10.51 -17.79
C THR A 160 -19.66 9.45 -16.92
N PHE A 161 -20.27 8.52 -17.56
CA PHE A 161 -20.86 7.36 -16.88
C PHE A 161 -19.77 6.59 -16.11
N THR A 162 -20.04 6.25 -14.88
CA THR A 162 -19.07 5.56 -14.00
C THR A 162 -19.49 4.15 -13.64
N GLY A 163 -20.68 3.76 -14.04
CA GLY A 163 -21.20 2.43 -13.78
C GLY A 163 -22.66 2.47 -13.31
N TRP A 164 -23.15 1.36 -12.92
CA TRP A 164 -24.51 1.18 -12.40
C TRP A 164 -24.52 1.20 -10.88
N ASP A 165 -25.67 1.47 -10.29
CA ASP A 165 -25.90 1.52 -8.84
C ASP A 165 -25.77 0.16 -8.15
N LYS A 166 -25.77 -0.93 -8.92
CA LYS A 166 -25.58 -2.30 -8.46
C LYS A 166 -24.94 -3.18 -9.52
N GLU A 167 -24.39 -4.27 -9.13
CA GLU A 167 -23.74 -5.25 -10.03
C GLU A 167 -24.77 -5.94 -10.93
N ILE A 168 -24.40 -6.11 -12.20
CA ILE A 168 -25.25 -6.80 -13.19
C ILE A 168 -25.10 -8.31 -13.00
N SER A 169 -26.23 -8.98 -12.86
CA SER A 169 -26.30 -10.44 -12.67
C SER A 169 -27.27 -11.11 -13.65
N GLU A 170 -27.27 -12.44 -13.69
CA GLU A 170 -28.17 -13.22 -14.55
C GLU A 170 -29.63 -12.87 -14.31
N VAL A 171 -30.39 -12.80 -15.38
CA VAL A 171 -31.82 -12.48 -15.37
C VAL A 171 -32.63 -13.64 -14.80
N THR A 172 -33.22 -13.39 -13.66
CA THR A 172 -34.16 -14.31 -13.00
C THR A 172 -35.58 -13.75 -12.89
N GLY A 173 -35.75 -12.50 -13.32
CA GLY A 173 -36.96 -11.69 -13.28
C GLY A 173 -36.66 -10.26 -13.70
N ASP A 174 -37.67 -9.41 -13.68
CA ASP A 174 -37.50 -7.99 -13.98
C ASP A 174 -36.55 -7.30 -13.00
N SER A 175 -35.67 -6.45 -13.50
CA SER A 175 -34.72 -5.70 -12.67
C SER A 175 -34.43 -4.30 -13.21
N THR A 176 -34.06 -3.39 -12.30
CA THR A 176 -33.73 -2.01 -12.67
C THR A 176 -32.30 -1.68 -12.25
N TYR A 177 -31.56 -1.04 -13.13
CA TYR A 177 -30.20 -0.52 -12.93
C TYR A 177 -30.17 0.98 -13.19
N THR A 178 -29.52 1.76 -12.32
CA THR A 178 -29.44 3.22 -12.41
C THR A 178 -28.01 3.69 -12.66
N ALA A 179 -27.82 4.54 -13.65
CA ALA A 179 -26.51 5.04 -14.05
C ALA A 179 -25.95 6.09 -13.10
N THR A 180 -24.65 6.01 -12.83
CA THR A 180 -23.89 6.99 -12.04
C THR A 180 -22.88 7.73 -12.91
N TYR A 181 -22.55 8.98 -12.56
CA TYR A 181 -21.77 9.87 -13.44
C TYR A 181 -20.68 10.65 -12.71
N LYS A 182 -19.58 10.86 -13.41
CA LYS A 182 -18.49 11.74 -13.02
C LYS A 182 -18.50 13.00 -13.89
N GLU A 183 -18.29 14.13 -13.29
CA GLU A 183 -18.22 15.43 -13.99
C GLU A 183 -16.82 15.71 -14.55
N THR A 184 -16.75 16.23 -15.74
CA THR A 184 -15.51 16.66 -16.39
C THR A 184 -15.76 17.99 -17.09
N LEU A 185 -14.89 18.95 -16.86
CA LEU A 185 -15.01 20.29 -17.46
C LEU A 185 -15.00 20.20 -19.00
N ASN A 186 -15.97 20.84 -19.60
CA ASN A 186 -16.16 20.80 -21.04
C ASN A 186 -15.07 21.55 -21.80
N LYS A 187 -14.80 21.01 -22.93
CA LYS A 187 -14.01 21.66 -23.95
C LYS A 187 -14.89 22.04 -25.13
N TYR A 188 -14.56 23.15 -25.72
CA TYR A 188 -15.21 23.64 -26.91
C TYR A 188 -14.23 23.74 -28.06
N LYS A 189 -14.71 23.45 -29.21
CA LYS A 189 -13.94 23.53 -30.44
C LYS A 189 -13.92 24.96 -30.95
N ILE A 190 -12.76 25.50 -31.07
CA ILE A 190 -12.50 26.73 -31.82
C ILE A 190 -12.01 26.32 -33.18
N ILE A 191 -12.70 26.84 -34.18
CA ILE A 191 -12.39 26.55 -35.58
C ILE A 191 -11.72 27.78 -36.18
N PHE A 192 -10.53 27.57 -36.73
CA PHE A 192 -9.85 28.58 -37.52
C PHE A 192 -10.01 28.21 -39.00
N GLU A 193 -10.66 29.07 -39.75
CA GLU A 193 -10.84 28.86 -41.19
C GLU A 193 -9.84 29.71 -41.99
N VAL A 194 -9.07 29.03 -42.79
CA VAL A 194 -8.04 29.62 -43.62
C VAL A 194 -8.19 29.08 -45.05
N ASP A 195 -8.59 29.92 -45.98
CA ASP A 195 -8.81 29.57 -47.38
C ASP A 195 -9.77 28.33 -47.57
N GLY A 196 -10.87 28.36 -46.82
CA GLY A 196 -11.85 27.27 -46.82
C GLY A 196 -11.43 26.00 -46.08
N LYS A 197 -10.28 25.97 -45.45
CA LYS A 197 -9.84 24.87 -44.57
C LYS A 197 -10.00 25.25 -43.14
N THR A 198 -10.49 24.31 -42.38
CA THR A 198 -10.72 24.51 -40.94
C THR A 198 -9.71 23.70 -40.14
N GLU A 199 -9.21 24.33 -39.10
CA GLU A 199 -8.44 23.70 -38.04
C GLU A 199 -9.22 23.83 -36.73
N GLU A 200 -9.45 22.72 -36.09
CA GLU A 200 -10.21 22.66 -34.84
C GLU A 200 -9.27 22.47 -33.66
N VAL A 201 -9.41 23.32 -32.65
CA VAL A 201 -8.65 23.18 -31.40
C VAL A 201 -9.63 23.20 -30.23
N GLU A 202 -9.44 22.32 -29.30
CA GLU A 202 -10.26 22.27 -28.10
C GLU A 202 -9.69 23.15 -26.97
N TYR A 203 -10.55 23.98 -26.43
CA TYR A 203 -10.28 24.82 -25.26
C TYR A 203 -11.29 24.51 -24.16
N TYR A 204 -10.84 24.59 -22.94
CA TYR A 204 -11.77 24.51 -21.83
C TYR A 204 -12.65 25.75 -21.76
N TYR A 205 -13.85 25.57 -21.24
CA TYR A 205 -14.74 26.69 -20.99
C TYR A 205 -14.05 27.82 -20.21
N GLY A 206 -14.11 29.02 -20.74
CA GLY A 206 -13.51 30.23 -20.16
C GLY A 206 -12.06 30.51 -20.55
N GLU A 207 -11.40 29.65 -21.30
CA GLU A 207 -10.05 29.90 -21.87
C GLU A 207 -10.13 30.91 -23.03
N LEU A 208 -9.03 31.59 -23.30
CA LEU A 208 -8.87 32.48 -24.43
C LEU A 208 -8.14 31.74 -25.56
N PRO A 209 -8.75 31.57 -26.74
CA PRO A 209 -8.09 30.87 -27.83
C PRO A 209 -6.93 31.64 -28.42
N THR A 210 -5.94 30.94 -28.91
CA THR A 210 -4.79 31.47 -29.64
C THR A 210 -4.59 30.69 -30.94
N TYR A 211 -4.08 31.33 -31.94
CA TYR A 211 -3.71 30.67 -33.19
C TYR A 211 -2.25 30.96 -33.49
N ASP A 212 -1.40 29.94 -33.37
CA ASP A 212 0.06 30.09 -33.39
C ASP A 212 0.66 29.95 -34.81
N LYS A 213 -0.17 29.71 -35.81
CA LYS A 213 0.25 29.60 -37.21
C LYS A 213 -0.11 30.85 -38.01
N VAL A 214 0.63 31.09 -39.04
CA VAL A 214 0.27 32.12 -39.99
C VAL A 214 -0.70 31.56 -41.04
N PRO A 215 -1.96 32.06 -41.10
CA PRO A 215 -2.93 31.60 -42.08
C PRO A 215 -2.45 31.83 -43.52
N GLN A 216 -2.74 30.87 -44.38
CA GLN A 216 -2.37 30.94 -45.78
C GLN A 216 -3.57 30.61 -46.68
N LYS A 217 -3.67 31.31 -47.78
CA LYS A 217 -4.62 31.08 -48.83
C LYS A 217 -3.92 30.53 -50.09
N SER A 218 -4.56 29.55 -50.73
CA SER A 218 -4.03 28.93 -51.96
C SER A 218 -3.82 29.95 -53.07
N SER A 219 -2.61 29.98 -53.59
CA SER A 219 -2.28 30.86 -54.68
C SER A 219 -2.99 30.49 -55.98
N THR A 220 -3.32 31.47 -56.77
CA THR A 220 -3.69 31.29 -58.19
C THR A 220 -2.43 31.23 -59.05
N ALA A 221 -2.59 30.96 -60.35
CA ALA A 221 -1.43 30.99 -61.25
C ALA A 221 -0.73 32.37 -61.34
N GLU A 222 -1.41 33.44 -60.98
CA GLU A 222 -0.88 34.80 -61.09
C GLU A 222 -0.56 35.43 -59.72
N PHE A 223 -1.27 35.07 -58.68
CA PHE A 223 -1.19 35.78 -57.39
C PHE A 223 -1.08 34.78 -56.25
N HIS A 224 -0.40 35.20 -55.19
CA HIS A 224 -0.47 34.63 -53.86
C HIS A 224 -1.12 35.62 -52.91
N TYR A 225 -1.53 35.06 -51.79
CA TYR A 225 -2.35 35.79 -50.81
C TYR A 225 -1.61 35.93 -49.48
N VAL A 226 -1.63 37.12 -48.91
CA VAL A 226 -0.99 37.40 -47.63
C VAL A 226 -2.07 37.63 -46.57
N PHE A 227 -1.89 37.00 -45.48
CA PHE A 227 -2.82 37.12 -44.34
C PHE A 227 -2.82 38.56 -43.79
N LYS A 228 -4.04 39.11 -43.63
CA LYS A 228 -4.27 40.45 -43.15
C LYS A 228 -4.80 40.56 -41.74
N GLY A 229 -5.34 39.45 -41.24
CA GLY A 229 -5.95 39.37 -39.90
C GLY A 229 -7.12 38.41 -39.88
N TRP A 230 -7.68 38.25 -38.75
CA TRP A 230 -8.91 37.50 -38.57
C TRP A 230 -10.13 38.40 -38.74
N ASP A 231 -11.29 37.82 -39.03
CA ASP A 231 -12.55 38.54 -39.21
C ASP A 231 -13.08 39.21 -37.91
N LYS A 232 -12.57 38.73 -36.74
CA LYS A 232 -12.93 39.23 -35.41
C LYS A 232 -11.84 38.96 -34.38
N GLU A 233 -11.86 39.66 -33.28
CA GLU A 233 -10.93 39.48 -32.17
C GLU A 233 -11.23 38.21 -31.37
N PHE A 234 -10.21 37.59 -30.82
CA PHE A 234 -10.35 36.41 -29.98
C PHE A 234 -11.02 36.74 -28.64
N SER A 235 -12.00 35.95 -28.25
CA SER A 235 -12.74 36.10 -26.99
C SER A 235 -12.70 34.79 -26.17
N LYS A 236 -12.99 34.91 -24.88
CA LYS A 236 -13.05 33.74 -24.01
C LYS A 236 -14.08 32.74 -24.51
N VAL A 237 -13.70 31.46 -24.53
CA VAL A 237 -14.51 30.37 -25.05
C VAL A 237 -15.68 30.08 -24.12
N THR A 238 -16.87 30.29 -24.65
CA THR A 238 -18.14 29.90 -24.00
C THR A 238 -18.92 28.92 -24.84
N GLU A 239 -18.57 28.83 -26.12
CA GLU A 239 -19.15 27.93 -27.11
C GLU A 239 -18.16 27.75 -28.26
N SER A 240 -18.42 26.81 -29.13
CA SER A 240 -17.63 26.62 -30.33
C SER A 240 -17.77 27.83 -31.27
N THR A 241 -16.64 28.39 -31.70
CA THR A 241 -16.60 29.61 -32.52
C THR A 241 -15.63 29.42 -33.69
N THR A 242 -16.00 30.00 -34.84
CA THR A 242 -15.15 30.01 -36.02
C THR A 242 -14.56 31.41 -36.22
N TYR A 243 -13.26 31.47 -36.52
CA TYR A 243 -12.52 32.66 -36.93
C TYR A 243 -12.04 32.46 -38.37
N VAL A 244 -12.22 33.45 -39.20
CA VAL A 244 -11.91 33.38 -40.64
C VAL A 244 -10.74 34.31 -41.01
N ALA A 245 -9.72 33.73 -41.63
CA ALA A 245 -8.55 34.48 -42.04
C ALA A 245 -8.83 35.36 -43.28
N GLN A 246 -8.40 36.63 -43.19
CA GLN A 246 -8.48 37.62 -44.29
C GLN A 246 -7.14 37.76 -44.99
N PHE A 247 -7.15 37.89 -46.31
CA PHE A 247 -5.93 37.86 -47.10
C PHE A 247 -5.85 39.06 -48.06
N GLU A 248 -4.63 39.55 -48.31
CA GLU A 248 -4.27 40.51 -49.30
C GLU A 248 -3.64 39.79 -50.51
N GLU A 249 -4.01 40.21 -51.71
CA GLU A 249 -3.58 39.59 -52.96
C GLU A 249 -2.23 40.18 -53.43
N LEU A 250 -1.23 39.35 -53.63
CA LEU A 250 0.09 39.72 -54.08
C LEU A 250 0.49 38.90 -55.29
N LYS A 251 1.27 39.46 -56.18
CA LYS A 251 1.68 38.84 -57.42
C LYS A 251 2.60 37.64 -57.21
N ASN A 252 2.29 36.51 -57.90
CA ASN A 252 3.04 35.29 -57.78
C ASN A 252 4.45 35.30 -58.32
N GLN A 253 5.27 34.52 -57.70
CA GLN A 253 6.58 34.12 -58.19
C GLN A 253 6.56 32.60 -58.49
N TYR A 254 7.39 32.17 -59.38
CA TYR A 254 7.57 30.75 -59.65
C TYR A 254 8.62 30.16 -58.75
N LYS A 255 8.31 28.96 -58.30
CA LYS A 255 9.15 28.29 -57.34
C LYS A 255 10.21 27.43 -58.02
N VAL A 256 11.46 27.76 -57.74
CA VAL A 256 12.57 26.90 -58.05
C VAL A 256 12.84 26.00 -56.82
N THR A 257 12.70 24.73 -57.01
CA THR A 257 12.97 23.75 -55.98
C THR A 257 14.35 23.15 -56.20
N TRP A 258 15.19 23.26 -55.23
CA TRP A 258 16.46 22.57 -55.20
C TRP A 258 16.34 21.40 -54.23
N ILE A 259 16.55 20.16 -54.67
CA ILE A 259 16.57 18.96 -53.84
C ILE A 259 18.03 18.59 -53.56
N VAL A 260 18.43 18.75 -52.32
CA VAL A 260 19.78 18.46 -51.83
C VAL A 260 19.67 17.39 -50.76
N GLY A 261 19.89 16.12 -51.10
CA GLY A 261 19.55 15.01 -50.26
C GLY A 261 18.03 14.90 -50.03
N ASP A 262 17.61 14.94 -48.78
CA ASP A 262 16.19 14.97 -48.42
C ASP A 262 15.66 16.39 -48.21
N ASN A 263 16.53 17.37 -48.32
CA ASN A 263 16.16 18.77 -48.14
C ASN A 263 15.70 19.40 -49.41
N LYS A 264 14.63 20.11 -49.28
CA LYS A 264 14.01 20.88 -50.35
C LYS A 264 14.20 22.35 -50.03
N PHE A 265 14.91 23.10 -50.90
CA PHE A 265 15.06 24.54 -50.87
C PHE A 265 14.21 25.12 -51.95
N GLU A 266 13.44 26.09 -51.58
CA GLU A 266 12.57 26.79 -52.52
C GLU A 266 12.91 28.25 -52.51
N GLU A 267 13.15 28.78 -53.68
CA GLU A 267 13.36 30.23 -53.89
C GLU A 267 12.33 30.66 -54.92
N ASP A 268 11.74 31.80 -54.64
CA ASP A 268 10.77 32.34 -55.55
C ASP A 268 11.48 33.26 -56.55
N TYR A 269 11.41 32.92 -57.80
CA TYR A 269 11.94 33.66 -58.90
C TYR A 269 10.79 34.17 -59.74
N TYR A 270 10.95 35.42 -60.25
CA TYR A 270 10.01 35.91 -61.21
C TYR A 270 10.20 35.16 -62.54
N TYR A 271 9.13 34.97 -63.24
CA TYR A 271 9.15 34.30 -64.55
C TYR A 271 10.25 34.86 -65.44
N GLY A 272 11.08 34.00 -66.01
CA GLY A 272 12.20 34.37 -66.87
C GLY A 272 13.54 34.61 -66.20
N GLU A 273 13.63 34.58 -64.89
CA GLU A 273 14.92 34.67 -64.16
C GLU A 273 15.72 33.36 -64.23
N LEU A 274 17.03 33.47 -64.32
CA LEU A 274 17.94 32.33 -64.22
C LEU A 274 18.23 31.99 -62.78
N PRO A 275 17.76 30.84 -62.25
CA PRO A 275 17.97 30.52 -60.86
C PRO A 275 19.39 30.06 -60.58
N SER A 276 19.86 30.35 -59.39
CA SER A 276 21.16 29.83 -58.89
C SER A 276 21.03 29.37 -57.45
N PHE A 277 21.49 28.17 -57.18
CA PHE A 277 21.51 27.68 -55.80
C PHE A 277 22.58 28.39 -54.98
N LYS A 278 22.16 28.98 -53.86
CA LYS A 278 23.00 29.86 -53.02
C LYS A 278 23.36 29.26 -51.67
N ASN A 279 22.71 28.11 -51.35
CA ASN A 279 22.92 27.42 -50.09
C ASN A 279 23.97 26.30 -50.25
N GLU A 280 24.33 25.70 -49.14
CA GLU A 280 25.21 24.55 -49.16
C GLU A 280 24.57 23.37 -49.91
N ILE A 281 25.36 22.70 -50.75
CA ILE A 281 24.93 21.58 -51.54
C ILE A 281 25.27 20.27 -50.81
N ASN A 282 24.85 20.22 -49.57
CA ASN A 282 25.13 19.07 -48.74
C ASN A 282 23.85 18.17 -48.62
N LYS A 283 23.94 16.98 -49.09
CA LYS A 283 22.94 15.97 -48.74
C LYS A 283 23.20 15.51 -47.34
N GLU A 284 22.15 15.48 -46.54
CA GLU A 284 22.28 14.92 -45.21
C GLU A 284 22.71 13.45 -45.29
N ASP A 285 23.69 13.15 -44.51
CA ASP A 285 24.19 11.79 -44.39
C ASP A 285 23.07 10.87 -43.94
N THR A 286 23.00 9.74 -44.58
CA THR A 286 22.21 8.66 -43.98
C THR A 286 23.01 7.99 -42.85
N PRO A 287 22.40 7.20 -42.03
CA PRO A 287 23.17 6.41 -41.07
C PRO A 287 24.29 5.59 -41.72
N LYS A 288 24.14 5.18 -42.97
CA LYS A 288 25.10 4.33 -43.68
C LYS A 288 26.08 5.09 -44.53
N TYR A 289 25.68 6.15 -45.16
CA TYR A 289 26.48 6.82 -46.17
C TYR A 289 26.67 8.31 -45.89
N HIS A 290 27.90 8.74 -46.08
CA HIS A 290 28.26 10.16 -46.26
C HIS A 290 28.18 10.48 -47.75
N TYR A 291 27.63 11.62 -48.09
CA TYR A 291 27.35 12.03 -49.45
C TYR A 291 28.22 13.19 -49.90
N THR A 292 28.90 13.06 -51.03
CA THR A 292 29.68 14.13 -51.63
C THR A 292 29.00 14.58 -52.94
N PHE A 293 28.73 15.83 -53.06
CA PHE A 293 28.02 16.40 -54.23
C PHE A 293 28.79 16.16 -55.55
N LYS A 294 28.08 15.62 -56.53
CA LYS A 294 28.61 15.31 -57.83
C LYS A 294 28.12 16.23 -58.94
N GLY A 295 27.01 16.89 -58.76
CA GLY A 295 26.38 17.76 -59.78
C GLY A 295 24.84 17.72 -59.68
N TRP A 296 24.19 18.51 -60.50
CA TRP A 296 22.73 18.50 -60.65
C TRP A 296 22.28 17.48 -61.68
N ASP A 297 21.05 16.98 -61.56
CA ASP A 297 20.44 16.00 -62.49
C ASP A 297 20.16 16.51 -63.89
N LYS A 298 20.12 17.84 -64.05
CA LYS A 298 19.87 18.54 -65.32
C LYS A 298 20.52 19.94 -65.34
N ASN A 299 20.65 20.52 -66.51
CA ASN A 299 21.16 21.86 -66.69
C ASN A 299 20.20 22.90 -66.06
N ILE A 300 20.76 23.94 -65.49
CA ILE A 300 19.99 25.06 -64.96
C ILE A 300 19.58 26.00 -66.08
N GLU A 301 18.27 26.25 -66.18
CA GLU A 301 17.66 27.09 -67.25
C GLU A 301 16.73 28.15 -66.63
N ASN A 302 16.32 29.14 -67.41
CA ASN A 302 15.42 30.22 -66.97
C ASN A 302 14.08 29.66 -66.51
N VAL A 303 13.58 30.16 -65.37
CA VAL A 303 12.33 29.71 -64.74
C VAL A 303 11.10 30.13 -65.55
N THR A 304 10.33 29.17 -66.04
CA THR A 304 9.08 29.42 -66.76
C THR A 304 7.87 28.78 -66.06
N GLU A 305 8.14 27.90 -65.16
CA GLU A 305 7.19 27.16 -64.28
C GLU A 305 7.96 26.69 -63.05
N ASP A 306 7.28 26.11 -62.13
CA ASP A 306 7.93 25.45 -61.03
C ASP A 306 8.87 24.34 -61.49
N VAL A 307 10.15 24.49 -61.15
CA VAL A 307 11.19 23.56 -61.60
C VAL A 307 11.94 22.97 -60.39
N THR A 308 12.27 21.70 -60.51
CA THR A 308 13.03 20.98 -59.49
C THR A 308 14.39 20.55 -60.05
N TYR A 309 15.46 20.90 -59.36
CA TYR A 309 16.81 20.39 -59.59
C TYR A 309 17.22 19.49 -58.47
N THR A 310 17.76 18.30 -58.77
CA THR A 310 18.13 17.29 -57.77
C THR A 310 19.64 17.08 -57.75
N ALA A 311 20.24 17.29 -56.59
CA ALA A 311 21.66 17.06 -56.39
C ALA A 311 22.01 15.58 -56.43
N GLN A 312 23.07 15.26 -57.21
CA GLN A 312 23.61 13.90 -57.27
C GLN A 312 24.82 13.75 -56.38
N TYR A 313 25.02 12.62 -55.78
CA TYR A 313 26.06 12.40 -54.77
C TYR A 313 26.82 11.09 -55.02
N ASP A 314 28.10 11.11 -54.71
CA ASP A 314 28.88 9.91 -54.47
C ASP A 314 28.76 9.47 -52.97
N GLU A 315 28.72 8.20 -52.72
CA GLU A 315 28.46 7.62 -51.42
C GLU A 315 29.72 7.02 -50.81
N THR A 316 29.96 7.31 -49.55
CA THR A 316 31.05 6.75 -48.75
C THR A 316 30.46 6.16 -47.45
N ILE A 317 30.85 4.91 -47.12
CA ILE A 317 30.39 4.29 -45.86
C ILE A 317 30.86 5.08 -44.65
N ARG A 318 29.94 5.42 -43.80
CA ARG A 318 30.22 6.20 -42.58
C ARG A 318 30.77 5.31 -41.48
N LYS A 319 31.57 5.95 -40.65
CA LYS A 319 32.08 5.38 -39.42
C LYS A 319 31.46 6.10 -38.23
N TYR A 320 31.24 5.36 -37.18
CA TYR A 320 30.60 5.84 -35.96
C TYR A 320 31.43 5.46 -34.75
N ASN A 321 31.53 6.38 -33.82
CA ASN A 321 32.10 6.09 -32.52
C ASN A 321 31.17 5.15 -31.74
N VAL A 322 31.72 4.06 -31.28
CA VAL A 322 31.11 3.19 -30.31
C VAL A 322 31.87 3.36 -29.01
N ASN A 323 31.15 3.86 -28.01
CA ASN A 323 31.71 4.17 -26.71
C ASN A 323 31.24 3.18 -25.67
N PHE A 324 32.15 2.71 -24.87
CA PHE A 324 31.90 1.78 -23.79
C PHE A 324 32.18 2.47 -22.46
N TYR A 325 31.18 2.56 -21.63
CA TYR A 325 31.21 3.25 -20.35
C TYR A 325 31.11 2.25 -19.19
N ASN A 326 31.52 2.70 -18.02
CA ASN A 326 31.15 2.02 -16.79
C ASN A 326 29.61 2.00 -16.60
N GLU A 327 29.11 1.32 -15.58
CA GLU A 327 27.67 1.16 -15.31
C GLU A 327 26.93 2.51 -15.11
N THR A 328 27.60 3.51 -14.53
CA THR A 328 27.02 4.82 -14.24
C THR A 328 27.09 5.78 -15.40
N GLY A 329 27.92 5.49 -16.39
CA GLY A 329 28.12 6.33 -17.57
C GLY A 329 29.06 7.52 -17.37
N ASP A 330 29.69 7.63 -16.22
CA ASP A 330 30.58 8.74 -15.88
C ASP A 330 32.05 8.52 -16.31
N THR A 331 32.39 7.30 -16.64
CA THR A 331 33.74 6.91 -17.04
C THR A 331 33.73 6.17 -18.38
N LEU A 332 34.42 6.76 -19.37
CA LEU A 332 34.64 6.12 -20.66
C LEU A 332 35.75 5.04 -20.51
N LEU A 333 35.41 3.81 -20.81
CA LEU A 333 36.33 2.68 -20.73
C LEU A 333 37.06 2.42 -22.06
N PHE A 334 36.34 2.56 -23.18
CA PHE A 334 36.88 2.33 -24.51
C PHE A 334 36.04 3.11 -25.53
N SER A 335 36.69 3.60 -26.57
CA SER A 335 36.02 4.27 -27.70
C SER A 335 36.78 3.95 -28.98
N LYS A 336 36.05 3.59 -30.03
CA LYS A 336 36.62 3.30 -31.34
C LYS A 336 35.61 3.55 -32.45
N GLU A 337 36.09 3.98 -33.60
CA GLU A 337 35.28 4.10 -34.80
C GLU A 337 35.13 2.74 -35.51
N PHE A 338 33.85 2.41 -35.83
CA PHE A 338 33.48 1.24 -36.61
C PHE A 338 32.68 1.67 -37.84
N GLU A 339 32.85 0.98 -38.95
CA GLU A 339 31.99 1.18 -40.13
C GLU A 339 30.54 0.78 -39.85
N TYR A 340 29.61 1.42 -40.51
CA TYR A 340 28.23 1.02 -40.48
C TYR A 340 28.03 -0.48 -40.81
N ASP A 341 27.14 -1.14 -40.11
CA ASP A 341 26.81 -2.59 -40.24
C ASP A 341 27.90 -3.56 -39.73
N VAL A 342 28.95 -3.07 -39.09
CA VAL A 342 30.00 -3.89 -38.43
C VAL A 342 29.56 -4.17 -36.99
N ILE A 343 29.84 -5.36 -36.48
CA ILE A 343 29.65 -5.70 -35.08
C ILE A 343 30.84 -5.13 -34.30
N PRO A 344 30.62 -4.23 -33.31
CA PRO A 344 31.71 -3.67 -32.52
C PRO A 344 32.20 -4.67 -31.49
N GLU A 345 33.51 -4.60 -31.20
CA GLU A 345 34.12 -5.41 -30.16
C GLU A 345 34.80 -4.52 -29.12
N PHE A 346 34.59 -4.85 -27.85
CA PHE A 346 35.33 -4.26 -26.73
C PHE A 346 36.66 -5.01 -26.61
N SER A 347 37.79 -4.33 -26.76
CA SER A 347 39.13 -4.95 -26.83
C SER A 347 39.99 -4.69 -25.59
N GLU A 348 39.39 -4.14 -24.53
CA GLU A 348 40.06 -3.91 -23.25
C GLU A 348 39.72 -4.99 -22.21
N ASP A 349 40.28 -4.87 -21.04
CA ASP A 349 39.98 -5.76 -19.91
C ASP A 349 38.49 -5.66 -19.49
N ILE A 350 37.90 -6.80 -19.12
CA ILE A 350 36.54 -6.89 -18.66
C ILE A 350 36.30 -5.89 -17.53
N PRO A 351 35.28 -5.04 -17.65
CA PRO A 351 34.97 -4.05 -16.61
C PRO A 351 34.73 -4.68 -15.24
N LEU A 352 35.31 -4.08 -14.24
CA LEU A 352 35.15 -4.50 -12.85
C LEU A 352 34.30 -3.49 -12.10
N LYS A 353 33.39 -4.00 -11.30
CA LYS A 353 32.60 -3.20 -10.36
C LYS A 353 33.01 -3.55 -8.93
N SER A 354 33.33 -2.52 -8.15
CA SER A 354 33.65 -2.69 -6.74
C SER A 354 32.48 -3.32 -5.99
N GLN A 355 32.80 -4.33 -5.21
CA GLN A 355 31.81 -4.93 -4.32
C GLN A 355 31.31 -3.92 -3.29
N THR A 356 30.05 -4.06 -2.92
CA THR A 356 29.45 -3.36 -1.78
C THR A 356 29.37 -4.31 -0.59
N ASP A 357 28.98 -3.79 0.54
CA ASP A 357 28.69 -4.67 1.68
C ASP A 357 27.58 -5.68 1.36
N ALA A 358 26.58 -5.31 0.56
CA ALA A 358 25.44 -6.17 0.24
C ALA A 358 25.71 -7.15 -0.92
N TYR A 359 26.55 -6.78 -1.88
CA TYR A 359 26.68 -7.53 -3.13
C TYR A 359 28.10 -7.60 -3.65
N THR A 360 28.42 -8.75 -4.21
CA THR A 360 29.50 -8.90 -5.19
C THR A 360 28.92 -8.75 -6.60
N TYR A 361 29.74 -8.29 -7.53
CA TYR A 361 29.29 -8.03 -8.90
C TYR A 361 30.15 -8.80 -9.88
N THR A 362 29.49 -9.38 -10.86
CA THR A 362 30.13 -10.06 -11.98
C THR A 362 29.67 -9.42 -13.26
N PHE A 363 30.60 -9.04 -14.12
CA PHE A 363 30.25 -8.48 -15.42
C PHE A 363 29.35 -9.44 -16.19
N LYS A 364 28.22 -8.93 -16.68
CA LYS A 364 27.20 -9.68 -17.39
C LYS A 364 27.19 -9.40 -18.89
N GLY A 365 27.71 -8.26 -19.28
CA GLY A 365 27.67 -7.78 -20.65
C GLY A 365 27.41 -6.28 -20.72
N TRP A 366 27.02 -5.83 -21.87
CA TRP A 366 26.78 -4.42 -22.16
C TRP A 366 25.31 -4.09 -22.33
N THR A 367 24.90 -2.88 -22.09
CA THR A 367 23.54 -2.41 -22.37
C THR A 367 23.58 -1.07 -23.11
N ASP A 368 22.61 -0.87 -23.97
CA ASP A 368 22.27 0.41 -24.59
C ASP A 368 21.16 1.18 -23.84
N ASN A 369 20.88 0.81 -22.58
CA ASN A 369 19.78 1.24 -21.72
C ASN A 369 18.39 0.69 -22.11
N ILE A 370 18.31 -0.11 -23.16
CA ILE A 370 17.07 -0.78 -23.61
C ILE A 370 17.25 -2.29 -23.51
N ASN A 371 18.34 -2.81 -24.08
CA ASN A 371 18.64 -4.23 -24.14
C ASN A 371 19.94 -4.55 -23.41
N ILE A 372 20.08 -5.78 -22.98
CA ILE A 372 21.34 -6.31 -22.43
C ILE A 372 21.92 -7.31 -23.42
N TYR A 373 23.22 -7.15 -23.72
CA TYR A 373 24.00 -7.97 -24.62
C TYR A 373 25.06 -8.73 -23.83
N ASP A 374 24.86 -10.00 -23.64
CA ASP A 374 25.72 -10.87 -22.82
C ASP A 374 26.81 -11.59 -23.65
N SER A 375 26.72 -11.58 -24.98
CA SER A 375 27.67 -12.26 -25.87
C SER A 375 28.01 -11.46 -27.13
N THR A 376 27.02 -10.95 -27.84
CA THR A 376 27.26 -10.29 -29.13
C THR A 376 26.51 -8.96 -29.17
N LEU A 377 27.20 -7.90 -29.49
CA LEU A 377 26.63 -6.59 -29.69
C LEU A 377 25.90 -6.47 -31.04
N PRO A 378 24.91 -5.61 -31.15
CA PRO A 378 24.27 -5.31 -32.41
C PRO A 378 25.25 -4.59 -33.36
N LYS A 379 24.97 -4.71 -34.65
CA LYS A 379 25.71 -3.99 -35.67
C LYS A 379 25.58 -2.47 -35.50
N VAL A 380 26.66 -1.77 -35.80
CA VAL A 380 26.71 -0.31 -35.72
C VAL A 380 25.79 0.33 -36.76
N VAL A 381 24.85 1.10 -36.31
CA VAL A 381 23.90 1.86 -37.15
C VAL A 381 23.97 3.38 -36.89
N GLY A 382 24.81 3.80 -35.95
CA GLY A 382 25.03 5.18 -35.54
C GLY A 382 25.97 5.23 -34.34
N GLU A 383 26.27 6.41 -33.86
CA GLU A 383 26.97 6.58 -32.59
C GLU A 383 26.21 5.86 -31.48
N THR A 384 26.92 5.03 -30.77
CA THR A 384 26.29 4.16 -29.77
C THR A 384 27.12 4.16 -28.49
N ASN A 385 26.40 4.27 -27.38
CA ASN A 385 26.99 4.16 -26.07
C ASN A 385 26.52 2.86 -25.43
N TYR A 386 27.48 2.07 -25.01
CA TYR A 386 27.24 0.86 -24.23
C TYR A 386 27.70 1.08 -22.81
N TYR A 387 26.92 0.63 -21.87
CA TYR A 387 27.20 0.71 -20.44
C TYR A 387 27.40 -0.68 -19.88
N ALA A 388 28.43 -0.83 -19.07
CA ALA A 388 28.69 -2.10 -18.43
C ALA A 388 27.51 -2.53 -17.54
N THR A 389 27.11 -3.77 -17.64
CA THR A 389 26.10 -4.34 -16.76
C THR A 389 26.70 -5.44 -15.91
N PHE A 390 26.19 -5.56 -14.71
CA PHE A 390 26.66 -6.52 -13.74
C PHE A 390 25.51 -7.33 -13.16
N SER A 391 25.71 -8.61 -13.02
CA SER A 391 24.89 -9.43 -12.13
C SER A 391 25.37 -9.22 -10.70
N SER A 392 24.45 -9.15 -9.77
CA SER A 392 24.77 -9.05 -8.34
C SER A 392 24.50 -10.38 -7.65
N THR A 393 25.44 -10.82 -6.84
CA THR A 393 25.26 -11.95 -5.92
C THR A 393 25.29 -11.40 -4.50
N ALA A 394 24.24 -11.67 -3.75
CA ALA A 394 24.17 -11.23 -2.36
C ALA A 394 25.31 -11.87 -1.55
N ARG A 395 26.06 -11.02 -0.88
CA ARG A 395 27.12 -11.46 0.03
C ARG A 395 26.51 -12.05 1.28
N GLN A 396 27.10 -13.13 1.72
CA GLN A 396 26.73 -13.75 2.96
C GLN A 396 27.80 -13.47 4.01
N TYR A 397 27.36 -13.17 5.20
CA TYR A 397 28.20 -12.87 6.33
C TYR A 397 27.95 -13.90 7.43
N PRO A 398 28.97 -14.54 7.93
CA PRO A 398 28.81 -15.45 9.05
C PRO A 398 28.43 -14.65 10.29
N VAL A 399 27.41 -15.11 10.99
CA VAL A 399 27.13 -14.71 12.37
C VAL A 399 27.67 -15.81 13.26
N GLU A 400 28.72 -15.50 14.00
CA GLU A 400 29.36 -16.41 14.95
C GLU A 400 28.50 -16.55 16.20
N ILE A 401 28.26 -17.75 16.65
CA ILE A 401 27.49 -18.07 17.84
C ILE A 401 28.38 -18.79 18.85
N GLU A 402 28.59 -18.13 19.98
CA GLU A 402 29.38 -18.66 21.07
C GLU A 402 28.51 -18.93 22.32
N CYS A 403 28.86 -20.00 22.99
CA CYS A 403 28.29 -20.38 24.28
C CYS A 403 29.41 -20.42 25.32
N LEU A 404 29.42 -19.44 26.22
CA LEU A 404 30.46 -19.29 27.23
C LEU A 404 29.91 -19.52 28.63
N ASP A 405 30.76 -19.98 29.56
CA ASP A 405 30.43 -19.94 30.97
C ASP A 405 30.68 -18.51 31.57
N LEU A 406 30.42 -18.34 32.86
CA LEU A 406 30.62 -17.06 33.56
C LEU A 406 32.11 -16.63 33.62
N ASN A 407 33.05 -17.52 33.34
CA ASN A 407 34.48 -17.24 33.33
C ASN A 407 35.01 -17.01 31.91
N GLY A 408 34.14 -17.09 30.91
CA GLY A 408 34.51 -16.94 29.50
C GLY A 408 35.02 -18.21 28.80
N ASN A 409 34.89 -19.37 29.44
CA ASN A 409 35.29 -20.64 28.82
C ASN A 409 34.17 -21.11 27.89
N SER A 410 34.56 -21.63 26.74
CA SER A 410 33.61 -22.20 25.78
C SER A 410 32.96 -23.46 26.33
N LEU A 411 31.64 -23.50 26.29
CA LEU A 411 30.81 -24.64 26.70
C LEU A 411 30.39 -25.53 25.51
N LYS A 412 30.47 -24.98 24.30
CA LYS A 412 30.05 -25.68 23.08
C LYS A 412 30.90 -25.18 21.91
N GLU A 413 31.08 -26.01 20.92
CA GLU A 413 31.77 -25.61 19.70
C GLU A 413 31.04 -24.39 19.08
N THR A 414 31.86 -23.43 18.62
CA THR A 414 31.37 -22.24 17.95
C THR A 414 30.65 -22.62 16.66
N THR A 415 29.48 -22.10 16.44
CA THR A 415 28.70 -22.36 15.24
C THR A 415 28.46 -21.08 14.46
N TYR A 416 28.18 -21.23 13.16
CA TYR A 416 28.01 -20.10 12.27
C TYR A 416 26.71 -20.26 11.49
N ILE A 417 25.95 -19.16 11.35
CA ILE A 417 24.85 -19.04 10.40
C ILE A 417 25.20 -18.00 9.36
N GLN A 418 24.78 -18.21 8.11
CA GLN A 418 25.01 -17.27 7.03
C GLN A 418 23.80 -16.36 6.86
N LYS A 419 24.03 -15.06 6.74
CA LYS A 419 23.00 -14.03 6.58
C LYS A 419 23.44 -13.00 5.55
N GLY A 420 22.50 -12.44 4.80
CA GLY A 420 22.74 -11.32 3.90
C GLY A 420 23.13 -10.04 4.66
N PHE A 421 23.77 -9.10 3.99
CA PHE A 421 24.08 -7.78 4.57
C PHE A 421 22.82 -7.07 5.07
N ASN A 422 22.86 -6.50 6.27
CA ASN A 422 21.75 -5.79 6.92
C ASN A 422 20.49 -6.66 7.14
N GLU A 423 20.64 -7.99 7.03
CA GLU A 423 19.56 -8.93 7.33
C GLU A 423 19.40 -9.08 8.84
N SER A 424 18.16 -8.97 9.30
CA SER A 424 17.83 -9.15 10.71
C SER A 424 17.85 -10.64 11.06
N TYR A 425 18.33 -10.95 12.27
CA TYR A 425 18.29 -12.30 12.81
C TYR A 425 17.76 -12.32 14.25
N LYS A 426 17.14 -13.44 14.59
CA LYS A 426 16.83 -13.87 15.95
C LYS A 426 17.52 -15.20 16.14
N ILE A 427 18.47 -15.26 17.06
CA ILE A 427 19.19 -16.49 17.38
C ILE A 427 18.79 -16.93 18.78
N GLU A 428 18.34 -18.14 18.91
CA GLU A 428 17.95 -18.75 20.18
C GLU A 428 19.16 -19.37 20.86
N ALA A 429 19.22 -19.28 22.17
CA ALA A 429 20.30 -19.84 22.97
C ALA A 429 20.28 -21.39 22.83
N PRO A 430 21.40 -22.00 22.40
CA PRO A 430 21.50 -23.47 22.35
C PRO A 430 21.30 -24.09 23.73
N GLU A 431 20.51 -25.12 23.83
CA GLU A 431 20.33 -25.84 25.10
C GLU A 431 21.64 -26.49 25.56
N ILE A 432 21.94 -26.34 26.85
CA ILE A 432 23.05 -26.96 27.54
C ILE A 432 22.54 -27.57 28.87
N GLU A 433 22.68 -28.87 29.02
CA GLU A 433 22.14 -29.60 30.15
C GLU A 433 22.65 -29.05 31.50
N GLY A 434 21.74 -28.83 32.44
CA GLY A 434 22.07 -28.31 33.78
C GLY A 434 22.44 -26.83 33.84
N LYS A 435 22.37 -26.13 32.71
CA LYS A 435 22.71 -24.71 32.62
C LYS A 435 21.56 -23.85 32.10
N ALA A 436 21.59 -22.59 32.46
CA ALA A 436 20.68 -21.58 31.94
C ALA A 436 21.47 -20.49 31.21
N ALA A 437 21.04 -20.14 30.02
CA ALA A 437 21.57 -18.98 29.33
C ALA A 437 21.11 -17.68 29.98
N ASN A 438 21.92 -16.64 29.87
CA ASN A 438 21.59 -15.30 30.35
C ASN A 438 20.38 -14.71 29.64
N VAL A 439 20.24 -15.01 28.36
CA VAL A 439 19.08 -14.62 27.52
C VAL A 439 18.66 -15.81 26.65
N ASP A 440 17.36 -15.97 26.39
CA ASP A 440 16.87 -17.09 25.59
C ASP A 440 17.09 -16.88 24.09
N TYR A 441 17.22 -15.65 23.64
CA TYR A 441 17.52 -15.29 22.25
C TYR A 441 18.10 -13.88 22.14
N ILE A 442 18.84 -13.67 21.07
CA ILE A 442 19.44 -12.38 20.72
C ILE A 442 18.96 -11.95 19.33
N TYR A 443 18.49 -10.73 19.25
CA TYR A 443 18.21 -10.07 17.96
C TYR A 443 19.43 -9.29 17.48
N GLY A 444 19.63 -9.27 16.18
CA GLY A 444 20.65 -8.45 15.57
C GLY A 444 20.40 -8.21 14.09
N LYS A 445 21.31 -7.48 13.50
CA LYS A 445 21.44 -7.29 12.06
C LYS A 445 22.87 -7.52 11.63
N THR A 446 23.06 -8.21 10.52
CA THR A 446 24.38 -8.40 9.94
C THR A 446 24.99 -7.11 9.43
N THR A 447 26.25 -6.95 9.69
CA THR A 447 27.10 -5.87 9.18
C THR A 447 28.20 -6.43 8.28
N SER A 448 28.96 -5.56 7.60
CA SER A 448 30.17 -5.95 6.87
C SER A 448 31.36 -6.32 7.77
N ASN A 449 31.24 -6.02 9.05
CA ASN A 449 32.23 -6.36 10.07
C ASN A 449 31.94 -7.73 10.69
N GLU A 450 32.69 -8.05 11.70
CA GLU A 450 32.47 -9.24 12.52
C GLU A 450 31.06 -9.22 13.14
N ASN A 451 30.31 -10.30 12.94
CA ASN A 451 28.98 -10.47 13.52
C ASN A 451 29.06 -11.61 14.53
N LYS A 452 28.89 -11.29 15.78
CA LYS A 452 29.06 -12.22 16.88
C LYS A 452 27.90 -12.16 17.86
N VAL A 453 27.41 -13.30 18.24
CA VAL A 453 26.37 -13.51 19.26
C VAL A 453 26.96 -14.40 20.34
N THR A 454 26.96 -13.89 21.56
CA THR A 454 27.52 -14.62 22.70
C THR A 454 26.43 -14.87 23.72
N PHE A 455 26.15 -16.12 24.00
CA PHE A 455 25.31 -16.55 25.11
C PHE A 455 26.20 -16.92 26.31
N ILE A 456 25.87 -16.35 27.47
CA ILE A 456 26.59 -16.65 28.72
C ILE A 456 25.73 -17.59 29.55
N TYR A 457 26.31 -18.69 29.97
CA TYR A 457 25.61 -19.73 30.71
C TYR A 457 26.13 -19.80 32.14
N SER A 458 25.20 -19.99 33.05
CA SER A 458 25.51 -20.37 34.44
C SER A 458 24.84 -21.71 34.74
N ASP A 459 25.35 -22.39 35.76
CA ASP A 459 24.62 -23.54 36.34
C ASP A 459 23.22 -23.09 36.76
N LEU A 460 22.25 -24.01 36.63
CA LEU A 460 20.87 -23.77 37.06
C LEU A 460 20.62 -24.45 38.39
N ASP A 461 20.26 -23.69 39.40
CA ASP A 461 19.80 -24.15 40.70
C ASP A 461 18.27 -24.16 40.76
N ILE A 462 17.66 -25.31 41.02
CA ILE A 462 16.21 -25.42 41.15
C ILE A 462 15.87 -25.24 42.63
N TYR A 463 15.30 -24.08 42.97
CA TYR A 463 14.92 -23.79 44.32
C TYR A 463 13.79 -24.70 44.80
N ASP A 464 13.95 -25.26 46.01
CA ASP A 464 12.95 -26.18 46.59
C ASP A 464 11.66 -25.48 47.07
N GLY A 465 11.63 -24.15 47.11
CA GLY A 465 10.51 -23.31 47.48
C GLY A 465 10.41 -23.02 49.01
N THR A 466 11.21 -23.66 49.82
CA THR A 466 11.09 -23.60 51.31
C THR A 466 12.38 -23.31 52.06
N SER A 467 13.48 -23.84 51.63
CA SER A 467 14.77 -23.74 52.29
C SER A 467 15.35 -22.34 52.28
N VAL A 468 15.99 -21.94 53.33
CA VAL A 468 16.63 -20.62 53.49
C VAL A 468 18.04 -20.79 54.08
N SER A 469 19.03 -20.24 53.42
CA SER A 469 20.40 -20.24 53.96
C SER A 469 20.50 -19.51 55.31
N SER A 470 21.41 -19.94 56.12
CA SER A 470 21.65 -19.27 57.42
C SER A 470 22.47 -18.00 57.29
N SER A 471 23.30 -17.90 56.28
CA SER A 471 24.16 -16.75 55.94
C SER A 471 24.60 -16.87 54.48
N LEU A 472 25.10 -15.78 53.93
CA LEU A 472 25.77 -15.77 52.62
C LEU A 472 27.28 -15.87 52.79
N SER A 473 27.96 -16.45 51.82
CA SER A 473 29.43 -16.37 51.71
C SER A 473 29.83 -14.97 51.20
N GLY A 474 31.02 -14.52 51.52
CA GLY A 474 31.53 -13.19 51.22
C GLY A 474 31.39 -12.21 52.39
N GLU A 475 31.88 -11.00 52.23
CA GLU A 475 31.86 -9.92 53.24
C GLU A 475 30.90 -8.78 52.89
N GLY A 476 30.33 -8.81 51.66
CA GLY A 476 29.44 -7.77 51.20
C GLY A 476 30.14 -6.50 50.74
N THR A 477 31.46 -6.56 50.54
CA THR A 477 32.23 -5.45 49.93
C THR A 477 32.26 -5.61 48.40
N GLU A 478 32.76 -4.60 47.71
CA GLU A 478 32.89 -4.65 46.25
C GLU A 478 33.90 -5.73 45.83
N GLU A 479 35.00 -5.88 46.58
CA GLU A 479 36.04 -6.85 46.31
C GLU A 479 35.68 -8.28 46.75
N ASN A 480 34.82 -8.41 47.78
CA ASN A 480 34.36 -9.71 48.29
C ASN A 480 32.82 -9.66 48.54
N PRO A 481 32.00 -9.65 47.45
CA PRO A 481 30.56 -9.53 47.55
C PRO A 481 29.91 -10.75 48.21
N TYR A 482 28.75 -10.57 48.81
CA TYR A 482 27.91 -11.69 49.21
C TYR A 482 27.51 -12.51 47.99
N LEU A 483 27.80 -13.81 47.98
CA LEU A 483 27.52 -14.70 46.88
C LEU A 483 26.13 -15.33 47.03
N ILE A 484 25.33 -15.24 45.97
CA ILE A 484 24.06 -15.94 45.83
C ILE A 484 24.30 -17.12 44.92
N GLN A 485 24.47 -18.31 45.51
CA GLN A 485 24.87 -19.55 44.82
C GLN A 485 23.71 -20.53 44.62
N SER A 486 22.57 -20.20 45.23
CA SER A 486 21.38 -21.08 45.21
C SER A 486 20.09 -20.27 45.47
N GLY A 487 18.95 -20.90 45.25
CA GLY A 487 17.63 -20.37 45.65
C GLY A 487 17.50 -20.15 47.15
N ASN A 488 18.19 -20.97 47.95
CA ASN A 488 18.23 -20.81 49.40
C ASN A 488 18.92 -19.48 49.80
N ASP A 489 19.98 -19.08 49.09
CA ASP A 489 20.69 -17.82 49.34
C ASP A 489 19.85 -16.63 48.91
N LEU A 490 19.14 -16.75 47.79
CA LEU A 490 18.20 -15.74 47.34
C LEU A 490 17.03 -15.60 48.33
N ALA A 491 16.58 -16.75 48.89
CA ALA A 491 15.56 -16.76 49.97
C ALA A 491 16.06 -16.13 51.27
N TYR A 492 17.36 -16.26 51.60
CA TYR A 492 17.98 -15.55 52.72
C TYR A 492 17.94 -14.01 52.48
N LEU A 493 18.37 -13.55 51.32
CA LEU A 493 18.28 -12.12 50.97
C LEU A 493 16.84 -11.59 51.10
N ARG A 494 15.87 -12.35 50.54
CA ARG A 494 14.45 -12.05 50.68
C ARG A 494 14.00 -11.98 52.12
N LYS A 495 14.38 -12.93 52.96
CA LYS A 495 14.01 -13.00 54.37
C LYS A 495 14.58 -11.81 55.15
N GLU A 496 15.86 -11.51 54.97
CA GLU A 496 16.52 -10.40 55.65
C GLU A 496 15.87 -9.05 55.30
N ILE A 497 15.58 -8.82 54.04
CA ILE A 497 14.88 -7.61 53.58
C ILE A 497 13.43 -7.57 54.11
N ASN A 498 12.71 -8.70 53.98
CA ASN A 498 11.29 -8.73 54.23
C ASN A 498 10.94 -8.81 55.72
N ASP A 499 11.68 -9.58 56.48
CA ASP A 499 11.33 -9.88 57.86
C ASP A 499 12.22 -9.14 58.89
N SER A 500 13.52 -9.04 58.60
CA SER A 500 14.48 -8.38 59.45
C SER A 500 14.58 -6.87 59.21
N GLY A 501 14.10 -6.39 58.05
CA GLY A 501 14.23 -4.98 57.63
C GLY A 501 15.66 -4.57 57.30
N ASN A 502 16.54 -5.54 57.04
CA ASN A 502 17.91 -5.28 56.61
C ASN A 502 17.95 -4.98 55.11
N TYR A 503 18.04 -3.73 54.72
CA TYR A 503 18.03 -3.32 53.30
C TYR A 503 19.42 -3.33 52.66
N PHE A 504 20.45 -3.76 53.38
CA PHE A 504 21.83 -3.96 52.88
C PHE A 504 22.42 -2.70 52.23
N SER A 505 22.26 -1.56 52.82
CA SER A 505 22.80 -0.31 52.27
C SER A 505 24.31 -0.39 52.05
N GLY A 506 24.77 -0.17 50.84
CA GLY A 506 26.20 -0.21 50.47
C GLY A 506 26.80 -1.60 50.41
N CYS A 507 26.03 -2.67 50.60
CA CYS A 507 26.54 -4.03 50.45
C CYS A 507 26.46 -4.49 48.96
N TYR A 508 27.41 -5.32 48.61
CA TYR A 508 27.53 -5.91 47.27
C TYR A 508 27.12 -7.38 47.30
N PHE A 509 26.33 -7.77 46.28
CA PHE A 509 25.89 -9.14 46.07
C PHE A 509 26.23 -9.57 44.63
N LYS A 510 26.54 -10.83 44.48
CA LYS A 510 26.82 -11.42 43.16
C LYS A 510 26.14 -12.78 43.02
N LEU A 511 25.37 -12.96 41.97
CA LEU A 511 24.87 -14.28 41.58
C LEU A 511 26.02 -15.08 40.97
N THR A 512 26.08 -16.37 41.31
CA THR A 512 27.02 -17.32 40.68
C THR A 512 26.33 -18.43 39.90
N LYS A 513 25.01 -18.54 40.06
CA LYS A 513 24.16 -19.48 39.34
C LYS A 513 22.84 -18.82 38.97
N SER A 514 22.23 -19.31 37.88
CA SER A 514 20.82 -19.02 37.61
C SER A 514 19.93 -19.80 38.57
N ILE A 515 18.77 -19.25 38.90
CA ILE A 515 17.86 -19.82 39.88
C ILE A 515 16.49 -20.01 39.28
N ASP A 516 15.98 -21.23 39.37
CA ASP A 516 14.61 -21.60 38.99
C ASP A 516 13.68 -21.54 40.16
N LEU A 517 12.65 -20.70 40.10
CA LEU A 517 11.66 -20.49 41.17
C LEU A 517 10.33 -21.25 40.89
N SER A 518 10.35 -22.30 40.07
CA SER A 518 9.13 -23.04 39.66
C SER A 518 8.38 -23.63 40.83
N ASN A 519 9.06 -23.96 41.95
CA ASN A 519 8.46 -24.54 43.12
C ASN A 519 7.90 -23.50 44.14
N VAL A 520 7.97 -22.21 43.85
CA VAL A 520 7.48 -21.19 44.75
C VAL A 520 6.70 -20.10 43.98
N SER A 521 5.56 -19.71 44.57
CA SER A 521 4.78 -18.57 44.09
C SER A 521 5.02 -17.33 44.95
N ASN A 522 4.84 -16.16 44.37
CA ASN A 522 4.94 -14.88 45.05
C ASN A 522 6.29 -14.65 45.75
N PHE A 523 7.36 -15.06 45.04
CA PHE A 523 8.71 -14.76 45.54
C PHE A 523 9.06 -13.30 45.27
N VAL A 524 8.79 -12.41 46.22
CA VAL A 524 9.03 -10.97 46.10
C VAL A 524 10.02 -10.53 47.17
N ILE A 525 11.06 -9.82 46.78
CA ILE A 525 12.05 -9.23 47.66
C ILE A 525 11.63 -7.79 47.98
N GLY A 526 11.31 -7.52 49.26
CA GLY A 526 10.74 -6.27 49.73
C GLY A 526 9.23 -6.34 49.98
N LYS A 527 8.73 -5.52 50.87
CA LYS A 527 7.32 -5.42 51.28
C LYS A 527 6.66 -4.08 50.97
N SER A 528 7.42 -3.10 50.57
CA SER A 528 6.96 -1.72 50.34
C SER A 528 7.49 -1.18 49.01
N GLY A 529 6.68 -0.42 48.32
CA GLY A 529 7.07 0.22 47.04
C GLY A 529 8.12 1.34 47.18
N THR A 530 8.70 1.56 48.37
CA THR A 530 9.71 2.60 48.61
C THR A 530 10.98 2.10 49.32
N THR A 531 10.89 0.97 49.97
CA THR A 531 12.01 0.40 50.73
C THR A 531 12.17 -1.09 50.45
N SER A 532 13.29 -1.46 49.86
CA SER A 532 13.70 -2.80 49.58
C SER A 532 15.23 -2.84 49.54
N LEU A 533 15.84 -3.45 48.51
CA LEU A 533 17.28 -3.49 48.35
C LEU A 533 17.89 -2.06 48.27
N MET A 534 18.85 -1.72 49.07
CA MET A 534 19.68 -0.51 49.02
C MET A 534 21.14 -0.81 48.64
N GLY A 535 21.47 -2.08 48.45
CA GLY A 535 22.79 -2.56 48.03
C GLY A 535 22.95 -2.70 46.52
N TYR A 536 24.06 -3.24 46.13
CA TYR A 536 24.46 -3.48 44.73
C TYR A 536 24.32 -4.96 44.42
N LEU A 537 23.40 -5.36 43.54
CA LEU A 537 23.22 -6.73 43.07
C LEU A 537 23.75 -6.87 41.67
N ASP A 538 24.85 -7.57 41.50
CA ASP A 538 25.34 -8.05 40.19
C ASP A 538 24.72 -9.42 39.89
N GLY A 539 23.82 -9.47 38.91
CA GLY A 539 23.29 -10.70 38.40
C GLY A 539 24.32 -11.56 37.66
N ASN A 540 25.50 -10.98 37.36
CA ASN A 540 26.63 -11.71 36.73
C ASN A 540 26.24 -12.53 35.51
N ASN A 541 25.32 -12.02 34.70
CA ASN A 541 24.71 -12.70 33.54
C ASN A 541 23.94 -14.00 33.88
N CYS A 542 23.56 -14.18 35.13
CA CYS A 542 22.65 -15.23 35.55
C CYS A 542 21.20 -14.83 35.35
N SER A 543 20.29 -15.79 35.40
CA SER A 543 18.85 -15.57 35.25
C SER A 543 18.07 -16.05 36.49
N ILE A 544 16.99 -15.33 36.82
CA ILE A 544 15.95 -15.81 37.73
C ILE A 544 14.76 -16.23 36.90
N ARG A 545 14.46 -17.53 36.91
CA ARG A 545 13.47 -18.15 36.01
C ARG A 545 12.20 -18.58 36.74
N ASN A 546 11.14 -18.71 35.99
CA ASN A 546 9.84 -19.19 36.45
C ASN A 546 9.22 -18.35 37.58
N LEU A 547 9.42 -17.01 37.51
CA LEU A 547 8.69 -16.12 38.41
C LEU A 547 7.18 -16.34 38.25
N ASN A 548 6.48 -16.56 39.30
CA ASN A 548 5.03 -16.61 39.37
C ASN A 548 4.56 -15.67 40.52
N ILE A 549 4.45 -14.40 40.18
CA ILE A 549 4.11 -13.34 41.12
C ILE A 549 2.73 -12.81 40.83
N SER A 550 1.85 -12.78 41.84
CA SER A 550 0.51 -12.22 41.71
C SER A 550 0.09 -11.57 43.04
N GLY A 551 -0.43 -10.33 42.97
CA GLY A 551 -0.86 -9.64 44.16
C GLY A 551 -1.38 -8.22 43.96
N THR A 552 -1.77 -7.60 45.06
CA THR A 552 -2.34 -6.23 45.06
C THR A 552 -1.50 -5.23 45.86
N THR A 553 -0.36 -5.66 46.36
CA THR A 553 0.57 -4.80 47.11
C THR A 553 1.16 -3.70 46.21
N VAL A 554 1.54 -2.59 46.83
CA VAL A 554 2.21 -1.51 46.11
C VAL A 554 3.65 -1.91 45.77
N GLY A 555 3.93 -2.10 44.50
CA GLY A 555 5.21 -2.58 44.01
C GLY A 555 5.25 -4.09 43.90
N LEU A 556 5.19 -4.63 42.68
CA LEU A 556 5.37 -6.05 42.41
C LEU A 556 6.36 -6.25 41.28
N GLY A 557 7.26 -7.15 41.45
CA GLY A 557 8.32 -7.62 40.60
C GLY A 557 9.17 -8.61 41.36
N LEU A 558 10.29 -9.07 40.84
CA LEU A 558 11.25 -9.83 41.62
C LEU A 558 11.62 -9.02 42.88
N PHE A 559 11.83 -7.71 42.71
CA PHE A 559 11.93 -6.74 43.81
C PHE A 559 10.67 -5.89 43.91
N CYS A 560 10.15 -5.73 45.14
CA CYS A 560 9.05 -4.80 45.40
C CYS A 560 9.45 -3.36 45.01
N ALA A 561 10.65 -2.95 45.41
CA ALA A 561 11.30 -1.75 44.99
C ALA A 561 12.83 -1.93 44.93
N LEU A 562 13.53 -1.10 44.20
CA LEU A 562 14.93 -0.83 44.33
C LEU A 562 15.04 0.56 45.00
N SER A 563 15.63 0.64 46.17
CA SER A 563 15.72 1.87 46.92
C SER A 563 16.78 2.82 46.35
N ALA A 564 16.72 4.09 46.72
CA ALA A 564 17.74 5.07 46.32
C ALA A 564 19.15 4.62 46.77
N GLY A 565 20.11 4.70 45.84
CA GLY A 565 21.48 4.21 46.05
C GLY A 565 21.69 2.72 45.77
N GLY A 566 20.61 1.95 45.64
CA GLY A 566 20.72 0.55 45.24
C GLY A 566 20.98 0.40 43.72
N THR A 567 21.62 -0.70 43.35
CA THR A 567 21.86 -1.04 41.94
C THR A 567 21.53 -2.52 41.65
N ILE A 568 20.86 -2.78 40.59
CA ILE A 568 20.71 -4.13 40.01
C ILE A 568 21.32 -4.11 38.62
N SER A 569 22.26 -5.04 38.35
CA SER A 569 22.96 -5.11 37.06
C SER A 569 23.04 -6.54 36.54
N ASN A 570 23.18 -6.66 35.21
CA ASN A 570 23.50 -7.92 34.51
C ASN A 570 22.59 -9.11 34.90
N LEU A 571 21.29 -8.85 35.10
CA LEU A 571 20.30 -9.84 35.54
C LEU A 571 19.22 -10.04 34.48
N SER A 572 18.88 -11.31 34.22
CA SER A 572 17.71 -11.67 33.40
C SER A 572 16.60 -12.25 34.29
N VAL A 573 15.35 -11.87 34.02
CA VAL A 573 14.19 -12.42 34.75
C VAL A 573 13.16 -13.02 33.78
N TYR A 574 12.58 -14.13 34.19
CA TYR A 574 11.61 -14.91 33.37
C TYR A 574 10.39 -15.30 34.20
N GLY A 575 9.24 -15.39 33.55
CA GLY A 575 8.01 -15.87 34.17
C GLY A 575 6.83 -14.92 34.01
N THR A 576 6.04 -14.72 35.05
CA THR A 576 4.85 -13.87 35.04
C THR A 576 4.74 -13.02 36.31
N VAL A 577 4.39 -11.76 36.09
CA VAL A 577 4.11 -10.82 37.20
C VAL A 577 2.73 -10.21 36.98
N VAL A 578 1.81 -10.44 37.89
CA VAL A 578 0.44 -9.93 37.84
C VAL A 578 0.21 -8.98 39.03
N GLY A 579 0.07 -7.70 38.74
CA GLY A 579 -0.01 -6.71 39.82
C GLY A 579 -1.13 -5.69 39.67
N LYS A 580 -1.22 -4.78 40.65
CA LYS A 580 -2.23 -3.74 40.65
C LYS A 580 -1.65 -2.32 40.74
N THR A 581 -0.50 -2.16 41.38
CA THR A 581 0.12 -0.84 41.60
C THR A 581 1.61 -0.96 41.45
N TYR A 582 2.23 -0.28 40.48
CA TYR A 582 3.65 -0.39 40.15
C TYR A 582 4.08 -1.86 39.93
N THR A 583 3.86 -2.34 38.74
CA THR A 583 4.19 -3.74 38.39
C THR A 583 5.32 -3.77 37.37
N GLY A 584 6.40 -4.46 37.67
CA GLY A 584 7.54 -4.63 36.77
C GLY A 584 8.08 -6.05 36.80
N GLY A 585 8.77 -6.48 35.77
CA GLY A 585 9.43 -7.80 35.80
C GLY A 585 10.54 -7.85 36.84
N ILE A 586 11.41 -6.85 36.86
CA ILE A 586 12.53 -6.75 37.82
C ILE A 586 12.10 -6.04 39.10
N ALA A 587 11.55 -4.84 38.99
CA ALA A 587 11.17 -4.06 40.17
C ALA A 587 9.77 -3.45 40.03
N GLY A 588 8.97 -3.46 41.10
CA GLY A 588 7.75 -2.69 41.16
C GLY A 588 8.03 -1.20 41.02
N ARG A 589 8.93 -0.66 41.83
CA ARG A 589 9.46 0.71 41.72
C ARG A 589 10.99 0.73 41.68
N ASN A 590 11.56 1.53 40.85
CA ASN A 590 12.98 1.83 40.81
C ASN A 590 13.25 3.25 41.30
N LEU A 591 13.96 3.38 42.42
CA LEU A 591 14.48 4.64 42.95
C LEU A 591 16.03 4.67 42.84
N GLY A 592 16.66 3.56 42.48
CA GLY A 592 18.11 3.37 42.29
C GLY A 592 18.53 3.28 40.83
N THR A 593 19.39 2.32 40.53
CA THR A 593 19.87 2.08 39.17
C THR A 593 19.63 0.62 38.72
N ILE A 594 18.97 0.42 37.60
CA ILE A 594 18.87 -0.88 36.94
C ILE A 594 19.63 -0.78 35.61
N ILE A 595 20.63 -1.61 35.44
CA ILE A 595 21.53 -1.52 34.28
C ILE A 595 21.87 -2.89 33.70
N ASN A 596 21.96 -2.98 32.35
CA ASN A 596 22.28 -4.20 31.61
C ASN A 596 21.38 -5.39 31.94
N CYS A 597 20.10 -5.16 32.21
CA CYS A 597 19.18 -6.20 32.65
C CYS A 597 18.17 -6.55 31.56
N HIS A 598 17.71 -7.79 31.58
CA HIS A 598 16.78 -8.33 30.61
C HIS A 598 15.50 -8.83 31.29
N ASN A 599 14.37 -8.39 30.79
CA ASN A 599 13.07 -8.92 31.23
C ASN A 599 12.45 -9.82 30.15
N PHE A 600 12.27 -11.08 30.44
CA PHE A 600 11.47 -12.05 29.66
C PHE A 600 10.15 -12.39 30.37
N ALA A 601 9.92 -11.87 31.54
CA ALA A 601 8.66 -12.08 32.26
C ALA A 601 7.52 -11.27 31.62
N ASN A 602 6.38 -11.91 31.47
CA ASN A 602 5.14 -11.25 31.06
C ASN A 602 4.57 -10.46 32.23
N VAL A 603 4.24 -9.21 32.02
CA VAL A 603 3.71 -8.32 33.06
C VAL A 603 2.25 -8.00 32.75
N SER A 604 1.37 -8.41 33.64
CA SER A 604 -0.06 -8.09 33.57
C SER A 604 -0.45 -7.16 34.75
N HIS A 605 -1.27 -6.15 34.41
CA HIS A 605 -1.61 -5.11 35.39
C HIS A 605 -3.12 -4.85 35.42
N SER A 606 -3.69 -4.61 36.56
CA SER A 606 -5.13 -4.48 36.73
C SER A 606 -5.59 -3.21 37.45
N GLY A 607 -4.77 -2.16 37.49
CA GLY A 607 -5.14 -0.86 38.05
C GLY A 607 -4.04 -0.21 38.89
N GLY A 608 -4.04 1.09 39.00
CA GLY A 608 -3.07 1.86 39.78
C GLY A 608 -2.12 2.73 38.99
N ASN A 609 -0.82 2.74 39.30
CA ASN A 609 0.08 3.80 38.82
C ASN A 609 0.95 3.44 37.63
N GLY A 610 1.23 2.19 37.35
CA GLY A 610 1.99 1.87 36.12
C GLY A 610 2.54 0.46 36.08
N ALA A 611 2.73 -0.04 34.88
CA ALA A 611 3.41 -1.31 34.62
C ALA A 611 4.47 -1.16 33.51
N GLY A 612 5.59 -1.83 33.70
CA GLY A 612 6.66 -1.90 32.71
C GLY A 612 7.43 -3.21 32.78
N GLY A 613 8.12 -3.54 31.72
CA GLY A 613 8.91 -4.78 31.66
C GLY A 613 10.04 -4.77 32.73
N ILE A 614 10.72 -3.66 32.87
CA ILE A 614 11.80 -3.51 33.85
C ILE A 614 11.25 -3.02 35.20
N ALA A 615 10.52 -1.90 35.19
CA ALA A 615 9.97 -1.33 36.41
C ALA A 615 8.57 -0.75 36.21
N GLY A 616 7.66 -0.91 37.15
CA GLY A 616 6.33 -0.28 37.12
C GLY A 616 6.40 1.24 37.24
N GLY A 617 7.21 1.77 38.15
CA GLY A 617 7.55 3.18 38.29
C GLY A 617 9.05 3.40 38.39
N ASN A 618 9.54 4.50 37.84
CA ASN A 618 10.95 4.84 37.81
C ASN A 618 11.16 6.28 38.28
N THR A 619 11.95 6.47 39.37
CA THR A 619 12.47 7.74 39.87
C THR A 619 13.98 7.78 39.68
N GLY A 620 14.62 6.64 39.49
CA GLY A 620 16.06 6.46 39.34
C GLY A 620 16.48 6.31 37.86
N SER A 621 17.45 5.46 37.61
CA SER A 621 18.02 5.22 36.30
C SER A 621 17.72 3.81 35.81
N ILE A 622 17.31 3.68 34.52
CA ILE A 622 17.23 2.40 33.77
C ILE A 622 18.08 2.57 32.54
N ILE A 623 19.16 1.78 32.44
CA ILE A 623 20.19 1.95 31.40
C ILE A 623 20.51 0.61 30.76
N ASN A 624 20.65 0.58 29.43
CA ASN A 624 21.00 -0.62 28.68
C ASN A 624 20.12 -1.84 29.01
N CYS A 625 18.83 -1.63 29.25
CA CYS A 625 17.91 -2.68 29.64
C CYS A 625 17.01 -3.10 28.48
N TYR A 626 16.64 -4.38 28.48
CA TYR A 626 15.89 -4.99 27.40
C TYR A 626 14.60 -5.61 27.94
N ASN A 627 13.48 -5.32 27.29
CA ASN A 627 12.22 -6.01 27.55
C ASN A 627 11.84 -6.91 26.36
N TYR A 628 11.62 -8.17 26.62
CA TYR A 628 11.13 -9.18 25.68
C TYR A 628 9.72 -9.69 26.05
N GLY A 629 9.32 -9.49 27.31
CA GLY A 629 8.03 -9.93 27.81
C GLY A 629 6.86 -9.07 27.32
N GLU A 630 5.69 -9.68 27.20
CA GLU A 630 4.44 -8.97 26.92
C GLU A 630 4.05 -8.10 28.13
N ILE A 631 3.69 -6.84 27.89
CA ILE A 631 3.17 -5.93 28.91
C ILE A 631 1.71 -5.63 28.57
N LYS A 632 0.80 -6.00 29.49
CA LYS A 632 -0.63 -5.78 29.23
C LYS A 632 -1.40 -5.33 30.46
N THR A 633 -2.49 -4.64 30.19
CA THR A 633 -3.43 -4.22 31.22
C THR A 633 -4.86 -4.64 30.89
N THR A 634 -5.66 -4.83 31.92
CA THR A 634 -7.10 -5.04 31.83
C THR A 634 -7.93 -3.85 32.32
N ASP A 635 -7.31 -2.80 32.87
CA ASP A 635 -7.98 -1.61 33.40
C ASP A 635 -7.91 -0.41 32.44
N LYS A 636 -8.81 0.55 32.64
CA LYS A 636 -9.04 1.68 31.72
C LYS A 636 -8.23 2.94 32.04
N LYS A 637 -7.41 2.99 33.06
CA LYS A 637 -6.76 4.23 33.54
C LYS A 637 -5.25 4.11 33.72
N GLU A 638 -4.57 3.28 33.00
CA GLU A 638 -3.21 2.88 33.32
C GLU A 638 -2.14 3.49 32.45
N LYS A 639 -0.93 3.44 32.98
CA LYS A 639 0.30 3.91 32.37
C LYS A 639 1.18 2.70 32.18
N ILE A 640 1.29 2.25 30.97
CA ILE A 640 2.09 1.05 30.69
C ILE A 640 3.16 1.35 29.64
N GLY A 641 4.33 0.80 29.89
CA GLY A 641 5.46 0.94 28.96
C GLY A 641 6.28 -0.33 28.84
N GLY A 642 6.91 -0.54 27.73
CA GLY A 642 7.76 -1.71 27.54
C GLY A 642 8.91 -1.78 28.55
N ILE A 643 9.44 -0.64 28.97
CA ILE A 643 10.51 -0.52 29.99
C ILE A 643 9.93 -0.08 31.33
N THR A 644 9.20 1.04 31.35
CA THR A 644 8.56 1.50 32.62
C THR A 644 7.19 2.11 32.33
N GLY A 645 6.25 1.87 33.28
CA GLY A 645 4.90 2.44 33.13
C GLY A 645 4.88 3.93 33.45
N LEU A 646 5.55 4.35 34.52
CA LEU A 646 5.57 5.73 35.01
C LEU A 646 7.01 6.20 35.20
N GLY A 647 7.41 7.21 34.46
CA GLY A 647 8.60 8.01 34.76
C GLY A 647 8.24 9.13 35.74
N GLU A 648 8.88 9.17 36.89
CA GLU A 648 8.69 10.17 37.95
C GLU A 648 9.88 11.16 37.94
N THR A 649 9.88 12.17 38.84
CA THR A 649 10.89 13.20 38.85
C THR A 649 12.32 12.64 38.93
N ASN A 650 13.24 13.18 38.13
CA ASN A 650 14.64 12.77 37.97
C ASN A 650 14.87 11.37 37.34
N SER A 651 13.86 10.77 36.76
CA SER A 651 13.96 9.50 36.02
C SER A 651 14.91 9.62 34.81
N LYS A 652 15.79 8.64 34.65
CA LYS A 652 16.67 8.49 33.49
C LYS A 652 16.41 7.14 32.84
N ILE A 653 16.15 7.14 31.50
CA ILE A 653 15.95 5.93 30.72
C ILE A 653 16.80 6.06 29.47
N GLU A 654 17.80 5.22 29.33
CA GLU A 654 18.84 5.39 28.32
C GLU A 654 19.26 4.05 27.70
N ASN A 655 19.42 4.04 26.38
CA ASN A 655 19.87 2.87 25.63
C ASN A 655 19.02 1.60 25.87
N CYS A 656 17.73 1.78 26.16
CA CYS A 656 16.84 0.66 26.46
C CYS A 656 16.10 0.20 25.20
N ILE A 657 15.85 -1.10 25.11
CA ILE A 657 15.17 -1.70 23.95
C ILE A 657 13.96 -2.50 24.40
N ASN A 658 12.83 -2.23 23.77
CA ASN A 658 11.63 -3.03 23.93
C ASN A 658 11.38 -3.89 22.69
N TYR A 659 11.35 -5.20 22.86
CA TYR A 659 10.91 -6.18 21.86
C TYR A 659 9.51 -6.72 22.14
N GLY A 660 9.07 -6.64 23.39
CA GLY A 660 7.77 -7.13 23.82
C GLY A 660 6.60 -6.25 23.35
N SER A 661 5.47 -6.84 23.09
CA SER A 661 4.23 -6.10 22.82
C SER A 661 3.72 -5.37 24.06
N VAL A 662 3.15 -4.18 23.85
CA VAL A 662 2.53 -3.39 24.94
C VAL A 662 1.07 -3.15 24.59
N THR A 663 0.16 -3.75 25.36
CA THR A 663 -1.28 -3.63 25.15
C THR A 663 -1.95 -2.94 26.33
N GLY A 664 -2.41 -1.70 26.10
CA GLY A 664 -3.05 -0.86 27.11
C GLY A 664 -4.41 -0.32 26.70
N TYR A 665 -5.08 0.36 27.61
CA TYR A 665 -6.28 1.09 27.29
C TYR A 665 -5.96 2.57 27.07
N ILE A 666 -5.34 3.22 28.03
CA ILE A 666 -4.90 4.61 27.96
C ILE A 666 -3.43 4.68 28.41
N ASN A 667 -2.62 5.53 27.76
CA ASN A 667 -1.21 5.76 28.06
C ASN A 667 -0.34 4.49 27.92
N ALA A 668 -0.34 3.88 26.73
CA ALA A 668 0.60 2.82 26.39
C ALA A 668 1.75 3.37 25.54
N GLY A 669 2.98 3.14 25.97
CA GLY A 669 4.20 3.52 25.25
C GLY A 669 5.18 2.37 25.10
N GLY A 670 5.92 2.34 24.01
CA GLY A 670 6.90 1.27 23.74
C GLY A 670 8.04 1.22 24.76
N ILE A 671 8.40 2.36 25.32
CA ILE A 671 9.42 2.51 26.36
C ILE A 671 8.78 2.99 27.66
N VAL A 672 8.01 4.07 27.63
CA VAL A 672 7.42 4.69 28.85
C VAL A 672 5.94 4.95 28.65
N GLY A 673 5.11 4.58 29.61
CA GLY A 673 3.69 4.92 29.59
C GLY A 673 3.45 6.41 29.79
N GLU A 674 3.98 6.99 30.83
CA GLU A 674 3.84 8.42 31.13
C GLU A 674 5.06 9.01 31.79
N ASN A 675 5.51 10.17 31.36
CA ASN A 675 6.52 11.02 31.97
C ASN A 675 5.88 12.31 32.48
N GLN A 676 5.81 12.49 33.78
CA GLN A 676 5.08 13.60 34.42
C GLN A 676 5.93 14.86 34.68
N SER A 677 7.24 14.78 34.58
CA SER A 677 8.16 15.85 34.97
C SER A 677 9.10 16.25 33.84
N LYS A 678 9.47 17.52 33.79
CA LYS A 678 10.46 18.05 32.84
C LYS A 678 11.90 17.53 33.11
N ALA A 679 12.18 17.04 34.28
CA ALA A 679 13.50 16.54 34.70
C ALA A 679 13.73 15.06 34.29
N ILE A 680 12.88 14.50 33.45
CA ILE A 680 12.99 13.12 33.01
C ILE A 680 13.68 13.12 31.62
N HIS A 681 14.59 12.17 31.42
CA HIS A 681 15.28 12.00 30.12
C HIS A 681 15.03 10.59 29.59
N VAL A 682 14.59 10.52 28.32
CA VAL A 682 14.51 9.28 27.56
C VAL A 682 15.37 9.43 26.30
N GLN A 683 16.45 8.68 26.25
CA GLN A 683 17.46 8.88 25.20
C GLN A 683 17.95 7.56 24.61
N ASN A 684 18.21 7.56 23.30
CA ASN A 684 18.76 6.41 22.57
C ASN A 684 17.96 5.11 22.75
N CYS A 685 16.66 5.19 23.03
CA CYS A 685 15.83 4.01 23.23
C CYS A 685 15.17 3.54 21.93
N ILE A 686 14.99 2.23 21.82
CA ILE A 686 14.42 1.62 20.62
C ILE A 686 13.23 0.74 20.99
N ASN A 687 12.13 0.93 20.27
CA ASN A 687 10.98 0.04 20.36
C ASN A 687 10.85 -0.79 19.09
N PHE A 688 10.78 -2.11 19.24
CA PHE A 688 10.43 -3.06 18.20
C PHE A 688 9.06 -3.74 18.41
N GLY A 689 8.53 -3.66 19.63
CA GLY A 689 7.24 -4.26 19.98
C GLY A 689 6.05 -3.48 19.42
N THR A 690 4.99 -4.17 19.04
CA THR A 690 3.71 -3.54 18.68
C THR A 690 3.07 -2.90 19.91
N ILE A 691 2.61 -1.67 19.78
CA ILE A 691 1.94 -0.93 20.83
C ILE A 691 0.47 -0.76 20.47
N SER A 692 -0.42 -1.26 21.30
CA SER A 692 -1.85 -1.21 21.02
C SER A 692 -2.67 -0.67 22.17
N GLY A 693 -3.74 0.04 21.86
CA GLY A 693 -4.64 0.56 22.87
C GLY A 693 -5.76 1.43 22.33
N THR A 694 -6.38 2.21 23.22
CA THR A 694 -7.53 3.04 22.83
C THR A 694 -7.17 4.50 22.72
N GLN A 695 -6.35 5.05 23.61
CA GLN A 695 -6.08 6.48 23.64
C GLN A 695 -4.68 6.79 24.21
N ARG A 696 -4.02 7.80 23.69
CA ARG A 696 -2.67 8.23 24.05
C ARG A 696 -1.66 7.11 23.93
N ILE A 697 -1.45 6.70 22.72
CA ILE A 697 -0.55 5.59 22.39
C ILE A 697 0.67 6.16 21.66
N GLY A 698 1.85 5.84 22.15
CA GLY A 698 3.10 6.27 21.55
C GLY A 698 4.08 5.13 21.35
N GLY A 699 4.76 5.10 20.23
CA GLY A 699 5.77 4.07 19.93
C GLY A 699 6.93 4.09 20.93
N ILE A 700 7.23 5.25 21.52
CA ILE A 700 8.23 5.42 22.60
C ILE A 700 7.54 5.83 23.91
N VAL A 701 6.78 6.90 23.93
CA VAL A 701 6.16 7.43 25.14
C VAL A 701 4.70 7.78 24.88
N ALA A 702 3.78 7.33 25.75
CA ALA A 702 2.37 7.66 25.53
C ALA A 702 2.06 9.13 25.87
N ASN A 703 2.54 9.63 27.00
CA ASN A 703 2.37 11.03 27.39
C ASN A 703 3.68 11.55 28.03
N THR A 704 4.19 12.66 27.51
CA THR A 704 5.48 13.20 28.01
C THR A 704 5.45 14.71 28.18
N ALA A 705 6.10 15.18 29.27
CA ALA A 705 6.45 16.58 29.52
C ALA A 705 7.97 16.84 29.44
N SER A 706 8.75 15.86 28.99
CA SER A 706 10.20 15.78 29.07
C SER A 706 10.92 15.74 27.73
N LEU A 707 12.26 15.69 27.76
CA LEU A 707 13.11 15.49 26.62
C LEU A 707 13.11 14.01 26.20
N ILE A 708 12.74 13.76 24.94
CA ILE A 708 12.88 12.49 24.25
C ILE A 708 13.83 12.70 23.08
N GLU A 709 14.99 12.07 23.12
CA GLU A 709 16.05 12.34 22.15
C GLU A 709 16.63 11.07 21.54
N LYS A 710 16.84 11.08 20.22
CA LYS A 710 17.47 9.98 19.47
C LYS A 710 16.81 8.62 19.67
N CYS A 711 15.50 8.62 19.90
CA CYS A 711 14.74 7.40 20.08
C CYS A 711 14.18 6.92 18.74
N ILE A 712 14.07 5.60 18.57
CA ILE A 712 13.62 4.97 17.33
C ILE A 712 12.44 4.05 17.63
N ASN A 713 11.34 4.28 16.97
CA ASN A 713 10.24 3.34 16.97
C ASN A 713 10.26 2.52 15.67
N ASN A 714 10.43 1.20 15.80
CA ASN A 714 10.33 0.23 14.69
C ASN A 714 9.07 -0.65 14.81
N GLY A 715 8.32 -0.53 15.90
CA GLY A 715 7.09 -1.28 16.14
C GLY A 715 5.85 -0.51 15.69
N ASP A 716 4.84 -1.23 15.27
CA ASP A 716 3.57 -0.65 14.86
C ASP A 716 2.80 -0.07 16.04
N VAL A 717 2.07 1.02 15.80
CA VAL A 717 1.22 1.68 16.80
C VAL A 717 -0.23 1.60 16.34
N GLU A 718 -1.08 0.95 17.13
CA GLU A 718 -2.47 0.70 16.82
C GLU A 718 -3.42 1.31 17.85
N THR A 719 -4.38 2.13 17.40
CA THR A 719 -5.40 2.72 18.27
C THR A 719 -6.80 2.49 17.78
N THR A 720 -7.66 2.09 18.71
CA THR A 720 -9.07 1.75 18.45
C THR A 720 -10.07 2.79 18.95
N SER A 721 -9.61 3.99 19.34
CA SER A 721 -10.49 5.09 19.75
C SER A 721 -11.35 5.55 18.58
N THR A 722 -12.63 5.77 18.80
CA THR A 722 -13.54 6.39 17.84
C THR A 722 -13.67 7.92 18.01
N THR A 723 -12.98 8.47 18.97
CA THR A 723 -12.91 9.90 19.28
C THR A 723 -11.47 10.41 19.16
N ASP A 724 -10.89 10.97 20.21
CA ASP A 724 -9.51 11.45 20.23
C ASP A 724 -8.57 10.31 20.57
N ALA A 725 -7.79 9.85 19.57
CA ALA A 725 -6.84 8.76 19.73
C ALA A 725 -5.54 9.23 20.39
N TYR A 726 -5.03 10.38 19.98
CA TYR A 726 -3.71 10.90 20.37
C TYR A 726 -2.62 9.86 20.17
N SER A 727 -2.42 9.45 18.93
CA SER A 727 -1.45 8.41 18.58
C SER A 727 -0.26 8.99 17.86
N GLY A 728 0.93 8.55 18.21
CA GLY A 728 2.16 8.94 17.53
C GLY A 728 3.24 7.87 17.54
N GLY A 729 4.08 7.87 16.51
CA GLY A 729 5.19 6.93 16.42
C GLY A 729 6.24 7.11 17.53
N ILE A 730 6.37 8.32 18.07
CA ILE A 730 7.23 8.62 19.22
C ILE A 730 6.39 8.93 20.44
N ALA A 731 5.44 9.86 20.34
CA ALA A 731 4.65 10.28 21.50
C ALA A 731 3.14 10.33 21.19
N GLY A 732 2.30 9.81 22.07
CA GLY A 732 0.86 9.99 21.96
C GLY A 732 0.45 11.44 22.23
N VAL A 733 0.86 11.98 23.39
CA VAL A 733 0.62 13.38 23.81
C VAL A 733 1.93 14.01 24.26
N ILE A 734 2.16 15.24 23.82
CA ILE A 734 3.27 16.08 24.26
C ILE A 734 2.76 17.21 25.16
N SER A 735 3.24 17.26 26.40
CA SER A 735 2.74 18.11 27.45
C SER A 735 3.79 19.16 27.88
N GLY A 736 3.38 20.21 28.56
CA GLY A 736 4.29 21.20 29.15
C GLY A 736 5.23 21.82 28.11
N THR A 737 6.54 21.70 28.34
CA THR A 737 7.61 22.12 27.44
C THR A 737 8.40 20.91 26.90
N ALA A 738 7.73 19.79 26.65
CA ALA A 738 8.36 18.59 26.11
C ALA A 738 9.15 18.89 24.84
N THR A 739 10.24 18.19 24.67
CA THR A 739 11.03 18.26 23.41
C THR A 739 11.20 16.87 22.85
N LEU A 740 10.76 16.69 21.61
CA LEU A 740 11.09 15.51 20.80
C LEU A 740 12.20 15.92 19.84
N LYS A 741 13.35 15.28 19.93
CA LYS A 741 14.54 15.70 19.19
C LYS A 741 15.21 14.53 18.48
N THR A 742 15.42 14.67 17.17
CA THR A 742 16.12 13.67 16.33
C THR A 742 15.60 12.25 16.51
N CYS A 743 14.28 12.09 16.71
CA CYS A 743 13.63 10.80 16.85
C CYS A 743 13.14 10.27 15.48
N ILE A 744 13.10 8.98 15.32
CA ILE A 744 12.74 8.32 14.06
C ILE A 744 11.58 7.35 14.30
N ASN A 745 10.55 7.48 13.48
CA ASN A 745 9.50 6.47 13.40
C ASN A 745 9.65 5.64 12.12
N ASN A 746 9.83 4.34 12.27
CA ASN A 746 9.85 3.32 11.23
C ASN A 746 8.70 2.30 11.40
N GLY A 747 7.79 2.51 12.32
CA GLY A 747 6.62 1.67 12.57
C GLY A 747 5.36 2.31 11.96
N LYS A 748 4.48 1.49 11.43
CA LYS A 748 3.18 1.91 10.92
C LYS A 748 2.31 2.46 12.05
N ILE A 749 1.62 3.57 11.80
CA ILE A 749 0.63 4.11 12.73
C ILE A 749 -0.77 3.90 12.15
N SER A 750 -1.61 3.16 12.85
CA SER A 750 -2.99 2.91 12.46
C SER A 750 -3.97 3.29 13.56
N SER A 751 -5.04 4.01 13.19
CA SER A 751 -6.00 4.53 14.15
C SER A 751 -7.41 4.64 13.57
N THR A 752 -8.40 4.61 14.44
CA THR A 752 -9.80 4.96 14.10
C THR A 752 -10.22 6.32 14.64
N GLY A 753 -9.39 7.00 15.43
CA GLY A 753 -9.69 8.27 16.07
C GLY A 753 -8.86 9.45 15.57
N ARG A 754 -9.12 10.64 16.13
CA ARG A 754 -8.47 11.91 15.75
C ARG A 754 -7.09 12.09 16.40
N TYR A 755 -6.31 13.01 15.83
CA TYR A 755 -4.98 13.43 16.30
C TYR A 755 -3.96 12.31 16.26
N VAL A 756 -3.62 11.95 15.04
CA VAL A 756 -2.70 10.86 14.71
C VAL A 756 -1.50 11.42 13.94
N GLY A 757 -0.32 11.24 14.47
CA GLY A 757 0.89 11.74 13.83
C GLY A 757 2.00 10.68 13.74
N GLY A 758 2.82 10.78 12.71
CA GLY A 758 3.98 9.89 12.55
C GLY A 758 4.99 10.03 13.71
N ILE A 759 5.07 11.21 14.31
CA ILE A 759 5.92 11.48 15.47
C ILE A 759 5.07 11.71 16.72
N ALA A 760 4.10 12.62 16.69
CA ALA A 760 3.27 12.90 17.86
C ALA A 760 1.79 13.03 17.50
N GLY A 761 0.91 12.56 18.38
CA GLY A 761 -0.54 12.69 18.19
C GLY A 761 -1.00 14.14 18.34
N ALA A 762 -0.84 14.72 19.52
CA ALA A 762 -1.17 16.12 19.78
C ALA A 762 -0.39 16.68 20.98
N ASN A 763 -0.42 18.01 21.12
CA ASN A 763 0.02 18.66 22.36
C ASN A 763 -1.11 18.64 23.40
N ALA A 764 -0.75 18.66 24.70
CA ALA A 764 -1.70 18.90 25.78
C ALA A 764 -2.15 20.38 25.81
N THR A 765 -3.28 20.64 26.44
CA THR A 765 -3.83 21.98 26.58
C THR A 765 -2.80 22.93 27.27
N LYS A 766 -2.58 24.09 26.64
CA LYS A 766 -1.61 25.14 27.06
C LYS A 766 -0.14 24.71 27.06
N ALA A 767 0.20 23.55 26.49
CA ALA A 767 1.57 23.10 26.35
C ALA A 767 2.32 23.91 25.27
N THR A 768 3.63 24.06 25.44
CA THR A 768 4.53 24.72 24.46
C THR A 768 5.69 23.80 24.08
N PRO A 769 5.42 22.61 23.51
CA PRO A 769 6.47 21.65 23.21
C PRO A 769 7.20 22.00 21.91
N THR A 770 8.34 21.34 21.73
CA THR A 770 9.15 21.42 20.50
C THR A 770 9.28 20.03 19.86
N ILE A 771 9.12 19.95 18.54
CA ILE A 771 9.46 18.78 17.71
C ILE A 771 10.52 19.25 16.72
N ASP A 772 11.74 18.74 16.86
CA ASP A 772 12.92 19.20 16.12
C ASP A 772 13.72 18.03 15.54
N GLY A 773 13.96 18.06 14.24
CA GLY A 773 14.80 17.12 13.51
C GLY A 773 14.30 15.67 13.55
N CYS A 774 12.99 15.45 13.74
CA CYS A 774 12.40 14.12 13.76
C CYS A 774 12.00 13.64 12.36
N THR A 775 12.03 12.33 12.13
CA THR A 775 11.72 11.72 10.83
C THR A 775 10.65 10.64 10.96
N ASN A 776 9.63 10.71 10.11
CA ASN A 776 8.68 9.63 9.92
C ASN A 776 8.94 8.92 8.58
N ASN A 777 9.20 7.62 8.63
CA ASN A 777 9.51 6.78 7.47
C ASN A 777 8.39 5.80 7.11
N GLU A 778 7.34 5.69 7.94
CA GLU A 778 6.28 4.72 7.74
C GLU A 778 4.90 5.35 7.74
N ILE A 779 3.98 4.66 7.07
CA ILE A 779 2.63 5.13 6.79
C ILE A 779 1.84 5.47 8.05
N VAL A 780 1.09 6.58 7.99
CA VAL A 780 0.15 7.02 9.04
C VAL A 780 -1.27 6.96 8.49
N ILE A 781 -2.09 6.13 9.07
CA ILE A 781 -3.47 5.92 8.63
C ILE A 781 -4.45 6.17 9.77
N SER A 782 -5.48 6.98 9.50
CA SER A 782 -6.64 7.08 10.39
C SER A 782 -7.94 7.16 9.58
N THR A 783 -9.00 6.59 10.09
CA THR A 783 -10.35 6.79 9.52
C THR A 783 -10.99 8.12 9.95
N SER A 784 -10.29 8.94 10.72
CA SER A 784 -10.77 10.19 11.30
C SER A 784 -9.93 11.40 10.87
N ASN A 785 -10.10 12.53 11.55
CA ASN A 785 -9.53 13.83 11.21
C ASN A 785 -8.27 14.15 12.02
N GLY A 786 -7.45 15.09 11.54
CA GLY A 786 -6.26 15.54 12.23
C GLY A 786 -5.15 14.49 12.14
N VAL A 787 -4.70 14.21 10.93
CA VAL A 787 -3.67 13.21 10.63
C VAL A 787 -2.47 13.92 10.01
N GLY A 788 -1.29 13.75 10.58
CA GLY A 788 -0.06 14.39 10.10
C GLY A 788 1.14 13.46 10.08
N GLY A 789 2.05 13.69 9.17
CA GLY A 789 3.30 12.93 9.09
C GLY A 789 4.21 13.13 10.32
N ILE A 790 4.13 14.30 10.94
CA ILE A 790 4.86 14.62 12.17
C ILE A 790 3.89 14.82 13.34
N LEU A 791 2.90 15.71 13.22
CA LEU A 791 1.95 16.01 14.29
C LEU A 791 0.51 15.88 13.79
N GLY A 792 -0.32 15.10 14.48
CA GLY A 792 -1.74 14.96 14.16
C GLY A 792 -2.51 16.29 14.34
N GLY A 793 -2.25 17.02 15.39
CA GLY A 793 -2.81 18.35 15.54
C GLY A 793 -2.42 19.12 16.79
N THR A 794 -2.57 20.44 16.72
CA THR A 794 -2.41 21.32 17.86
C THR A 794 -3.76 21.57 18.54
N LEU A 795 -3.78 21.45 19.89
CA LEU A 795 -4.94 21.84 20.70
C LEU A 795 -4.82 23.33 21.08
N THR A 796 -4.61 23.64 22.34
CA THR A 796 -4.35 25.01 22.82
C THR A 796 -2.92 25.10 23.33
N GLY A 797 -2.21 26.20 23.06
CA GLY A 797 -0.79 26.34 23.37
C GLY A 797 0.05 26.41 22.10
N ASN A 798 1.30 26.82 22.22
CA ASN A 798 2.19 27.08 21.08
C ASN A 798 3.16 25.91 20.89
N VAL A 799 3.02 25.17 19.83
CA VAL A 799 3.96 24.11 19.45
C VAL A 799 5.01 24.68 18.48
N THR A 800 6.27 24.31 18.67
CA THR A 800 7.36 24.59 17.73
C THR A 800 7.66 23.32 16.92
N ILE A 801 7.58 23.39 15.59
CA ILE A 801 7.76 22.25 14.67
C ILE A 801 8.77 22.66 13.63
N ILE A 802 10.00 22.16 13.75
CA ILE A 802 11.13 22.60 12.93
C ILE A 802 12.02 21.44 12.48
N ASN A 803 12.58 21.55 11.28
CA ASN A 803 13.58 20.61 10.73
C ASN A 803 13.10 19.15 10.61
N ASN A 804 11.80 18.90 10.57
CA ASN A 804 11.29 17.53 10.55
C ASN A 804 11.04 17.04 9.12
N THR A 805 11.10 15.73 8.92
CA THR A 805 10.91 15.09 7.60
C THR A 805 9.84 13.99 7.68
N ASN A 806 8.89 14.05 6.78
CA ASN A 806 7.99 12.93 6.51
C ASN A 806 8.31 12.30 5.16
N ASN A 807 8.64 11.01 5.15
CA ASN A 807 8.96 10.25 3.95
C ASN A 807 7.82 9.31 3.49
N ALA A 808 6.76 9.19 4.27
CA ALA A 808 5.74 8.18 4.08
C ALA A 808 4.37 8.76 3.72
N GLU A 809 3.51 7.92 3.16
CA GLU A 809 2.12 8.26 2.88
C GLU A 809 1.33 8.54 4.16
N ILE A 810 0.52 9.60 4.12
CA ILE A 810 -0.38 10.01 5.21
C ILE A 810 -1.81 9.92 4.71
N SER A 811 -2.64 9.16 5.41
CA SER A 811 -4.02 8.91 5.00
C SER A 811 -5.02 9.16 6.12
N GLY A 812 -6.10 9.90 5.82
CA GLY A 812 -7.14 10.25 6.79
C GLY A 812 -8.44 10.71 6.14
N ASN A 813 -9.41 11.08 6.98
CA ASN A 813 -10.70 11.57 6.48
C ASN A 813 -10.62 13.06 6.08
N ASP A 814 -10.26 13.94 7.02
CA ASP A 814 -10.16 15.39 6.84
C ASP A 814 -9.02 15.95 7.68
N LYS A 815 -8.53 17.16 7.35
CA LYS A 815 -7.39 17.78 8.02
C LYS A 815 -6.16 16.86 8.02
N VAL A 816 -5.80 16.42 6.83
CA VAL A 816 -4.67 15.52 6.58
C VAL A 816 -3.53 16.34 5.97
N GLY A 817 -2.38 16.33 6.59
CA GLY A 817 -1.19 17.04 6.13
C GLY A 817 0.07 16.19 6.19
N GLY A 818 0.99 16.40 5.27
CA GLY A 818 2.25 15.67 5.23
C GLY A 818 3.13 15.88 6.46
N ILE A 819 2.99 17.03 7.11
CA ILE A 819 3.67 17.36 8.37
C ILE A 819 2.65 17.49 9.50
N ILE A 820 1.62 18.32 9.34
CA ILE A 820 0.66 18.61 10.42
C ILE A 820 -0.76 18.46 9.91
N GLY A 821 -1.58 17.70 10.62
CA GLY A 821 -2.99 17.55 10.31
C GLY A 821 -3.79 18.81 10.59
N LEU A 822 -3.72 19.32 11.81
CA LEU A 822 -4.40 20.55 12.25
C LEU A 822 -3.42 21.47 12.99
N LEU A 823 -3.16 22.64 12.42
CA LEU A 823 -2.35 23.70 13.05
C LEU A 823 -3.24 24.84 13.51
N SER A 824 -3.47 24.95 14.83
CA SER A 824 -4.26 26.02 15.44
C SER A 824 -3.38 27.09 16.08
N ASN A 825 -2.24 26.71 16.63
CA ASN A 825 -1.28 27.62 17.29
C ASN A 825 0.13 27.05 17.16
N GLY A 826 1.13 27.91 17.05
CA GLY A 826 2.54 27.52 17.06
C GLY A 826 3.35 28.05 15.90
N THR A 827 4.63 27.70 15.89
CA THR A 827 5.60 28.02 14.84
C THR A 827 5.92 26.80 14.02
N TYR A 828 6.14 27.02 12.73
CA TYR A 828 6.39 25.99 11.75
C TYR A 828 7.41 26.49 10.73
N SER A 829 8.55 25.80 10.60
CA SER A 829 9.58 26.13 9.61
C SER A 829 10.49 24.95 9.28
N ASP A 830 11.11 24.97 8.12
CA ASP A 830 12.18 24.06 7.69
C ASP A 830 11.81 22.57 7.77
N ASN A 831 10.53 22.26 7.57
CA ASN A 831 10.04 20.89 7.54
C ASN A 831 9.91 20.42 6.07
N THR A 832 10.02 19.14 5.83
CA THR A 832 9.97 18.54 4.49
C THR A 832 8.95 17.40 4.44
N ASN A 833 8.05 17.45 3.48
CA ASN A 833 7.15 16.35 3.18
C ASN A 833 7.48 15.71 1.82
N ASN A 834 7.95 14.48 1.83
CA ASN A 834 8.20 13.65 0.65
C ASN A 834 7.06 12.64 0.40
N GLY A 835 6.13 12.50 1.33
CA GLY A 835 5.06 11.52 1.30
C GLY A 835 3.77 12.02 0.67
N LEU A 836 3.04 11.12 0.03
CA LEU A 836 1.72 11.40 -0.52
C LEU A 836 0.70 11.59 0.61
N VAL A 837 -0.13 12.64 0.50
CA VAL A 837 -1.20 12.96 1.46
C VAL A 837 -2.55 12.62 0.84
N LYS A 838 -3.31 11.74 1.49
CA LYS A 838 -4.63 11.29 1.06
C LYS A 838 -5.70 11.67 2.06
N SER A 839 -6.64 12.51 1.63
CA SER A 839 -7.87 12.78 2.38
C SER A 839 -9.08 12.19 1.64
N SER A 840 -10.24 12.20 2.27
CA SER A 840 -11.50 11.77 1.63
C SER A 840 -11.87 12.58 0.39
N SER A 841 -11.33 13.78 0.23
CA SER A 841 -11.66 14.73 -0.85
C SER A 841 -10.55 14.90 -1.89
N LYS A 842 -9.28 14.61 -1.57
CA LYS A 842 -8.14 14.85 -2.48
C LYS A 842 -6.89 14.05 -2.12
N GLU A 843 -6.02 13.89 -3.12
CA GLU A 843 -4.62 13.53 -2.94
C GLU A 843 -3.75 14.77 -3.16
N SER A 844 -2.72 14.97 -2.35
CA SER A 844 -1.84 16.13 -2.42
C SER A 844 -0.47 15.82 -1.80
N TYR A 845 0.42 16.80 -1.79
CA TYR A 845 1.65 16.81 -1.00
C TYR A 845 1.64 17.94 0.03
N ASP A 846 0.45 18.42 0.39
CA ASP A 846 0.29 19.54 1.32
C ASP A 846 0.90 19.20 2.69
N GLU A 847 1.71 20.10 3.22
CA GLU A 847 2.35 19.92 4.51
C GLU A 847 1.38 20.11 5.68
N ILE A 848 0.39 20.98 5.52
CA ILE A 848 -0.60 21.30 6.55
C ILE A 848 -2.00 20.96 6.04
N GLY A 849 -2.71 20.10 6.74
CA GLY A 849 -4.07 19.71 6.40
C GLY A 849 -5.10 20.81 6.69
N SER A 850 -4.94 21.54 7.78
CA SER A 850 -5.76 22.70 8.13
C SER A 850 -4.95 23.67 9.00
N ASP A 851 -4.81 24.90 8.55
CA ASP A 851 -4.20 26.00 9.33
C ASP A 851 -5.30 26.96 9.80
N THR A 852 -5.44 27.09 11.11
CA THR A 852 -6.43 27.95 11.74
C THR A 852 -5.81 29.00 12.66
N ARG A 853 -4.49 29.24 12.49
CA ARG A 853 -3.81 30.35 13.17
C ARG A 853 -4.44 31.68 12.73
N ALA A 854 -4.91 32.49 13.67
CA ALA A 854 -5.52 33.80 13.42
C ALA A 854 -4.47 34.93 13.42
#